data_c7e7e1b8cdaa13e20f26e34d8e515a10
#
_entry.id   c7e7e1b8cdaa13e20f26e34d8e515a10
#
_cell.length_a   1.000
_cell.length_b   1.000
_cell.length_c   1.000
_cell.angle_alpha   90.00
_cell.angle_beta   90.00
_cell.angle_gamma   90.00
#
_symmetry.space_group_name_H-M   'P 1'
#
loop_
_entity.id
_entity.type
_entity.pdbx_description
1 polymer ?
#
loop_
_entity_poly.entity_id
_entity_poly.type
_entity_poly.pdbx_seq_one_letter_code
_entity_poly.pdbx_strand_id
1 'polypeptide(L)'
;MLKVTFLHDVEMDFIGGAELSNKKIIDKGLALGYDVVYDDLKDFEATKALISKSDVTILNNLVQCNYEFELISFLLSNNIPYVKWEHDYGLCAKRSLYCVVEPRVKNCCNTNRFHSYRNLFANALLNVFQSPMHFDYHKKFYGKAVSKHIILPPPINVKTINNTQKKNKDEVLFIGSLNQVKGGHALIDYAIAHPELKFKVFGRNRLGRELPKNISIKAKVANEMVLEELSKSQYFFFKPKWPEPSGRVAAEAFLSGNTIISNDRVGTFSYDFYLDNIEKAKTEMANSPSFFWESILESITSAEVKQAKFKHVLVYKSYGGLGDQFIAIPALNKLKEVSDQVTLAIPSGLLNVFEKHTNGFHLISISDLEDIDKRKFDKVINLGNYPKSRRFENAGVIDYATHYKLKQHALKHYIDAIATLHIDVDTRYMGYPYFKSKVDKDKPYFTVHPGAGFKPKWWPTERYVELIKLILDKFKTFSCVVILGPNDPDPLHFENIEKVTIETGDLDAVEQCLRGSSFHIGNDSGITHFAGVFNIPFLSFHGLTGPGSWSALSEYNEIIWGKPGNCNISCKYDIAVNCEHRNCLTSISVDSALSAIYKLVQKSNIMKEGRSKLVFNPEYIIKPEANGFIIRSKEKELFLEFKDEIERQYFAELVQNDVYKDSIPTENLQALMQTLIEEQLVFCFSS
;
A
#
# COMPACT_ATOMS: atom_id res chain seq x y z
N MET A 1 27.33 -23.57 -0.22
CA MET A 1 26.72 -23.22 -1.51
C MET A 1 25.58 -22.29 -1.21
N LEU A 2 25.61 -21.07 -1.73
CA LEU A 2 24.55 -20.07 -1.50
C LEU A 2 23.26 -20.51 -2.20
N LYS A 3 22.16 -20.60 -1.45
CA LYS A 3 20.82 -20.93 -1.97
C LYS A 3 20.01 -19.66 -2.14
N VAL A 4 19.51 -19.45 -3.35
CA VAL A 4 18.83 -18.22 -3.72
C VAL A 4 17.50 -18.52 -4.40
N THR A 5 16.43 -17.91 -3.93
CA THR A 5 15.14 -17.93 -4.62
C THR A 5 14.89 -16.59 -5.31
N PHE A 6 14.68 -16.63 -6.63
CA PHE A 6 14.22 -15.49 -7.43
C PHE A 6 12.70 -15.53 -7.52
N LEU A 7 12.05 -14.47 -7.05
CA LEU A 7 10.62 -14.28 -7.12
C LEU A 7 10.27 -13.18 -8.14
N HIS A 8 9.41 -13.52 -9.10
CA HIS A 8 8.93 -12.58 -10.13
C HIS A 8 7.52 -12.96 -10.57
N ASP A 9 6.66 -12.00 -10.79
CA ASP A 9 5.24 -12.16 -11.12
C ASP A 9 4.98 -12.50 -12.60
N VAL A 10 5.99 -13.02 -13.32
CA VAL A 10 5.93 -13.38 -14.75
C VAL A 10 6.76 -14.63 -14.97
N GLU A 11 6.33 -15.51 -15.88
CA GLU A 11 7.06 -16.70 -16.27
C GLU A 11 8.43 -16.36 -16.89
N MET A 12 9.44 -17.20 -16.63
CA MET A 12 10.81 -16.99 -17.10
C MET A 12 10.91 -16.91 -18.64
N ASP A 13 10.08 -17.66 -19.35
CA ASP A 13 10.08 -17.72 -20.82
C ASP A 13 9.39 -16.53 -21.49
N PHE A 14 8.79 -15.64 -20.71
CA PHE A 14 8.22 -14.41 -21.24
C PHE A 14 9.33 -13.51 -21.82
N ILE A 15 9.14 -13.01 -23.04
CA ILE A 15 10.13 -12.15 -23.70
C ILE A 15 9.89 -10.68 -23.32
N GLY A 16 10.56 -10.23 -22.28
CA GLY A 16 10.54 -8.83 -21.80
C GLY A 16 11.91 -8.38 -21.34
N GLY A 17 12.06 -7.08 -21.06
CA GLY A 17 13.34 -6.51 -20.65
C GLY A 17 13.77 -6.94 -19.24
N ALA A 18 12.82 -7.11 -18.32
CA ALA A 18 13.06 -7.57 -16.97
C ALA A 18 13.51 -9.05 -16.96
N GLU A 19 12.79 -9.90 -17.70
CA GLU A 19 13.06 -11.33 -17.79
C GLU A 19 14.41 -11.63 -18.42
N LEU A 20 14.78 -10.89 -19.49
CA LEU A 20 16.11 -10.96 -20.10
C LEU A 20 17.20 -10.56 -19.10
N SER A 21 16.95 -9.58 -18.25
CA SER A 21 17.88 -9.15 -17.20
C SER A 21 17.97 -10.21 -16.09
N ASN A 22 16.85 -10.73 -15.60
CA ASN A 22 16.79 -11.79 -14.61
C ASN A 22 17.59 -13.01 -15.09
N LYS A 23 17.34 -13.46 -16.33
CA LYS A 23 18.05 -14.61 -16.91
C LYS A 23 19.57 -14.45 -16.88
N LYS A 24 20.07 -13.27 -17.26
CA LYS A 24 21.55 -13.01 -17.23
C LYS A 24 22.13 -13.05 -15.81
N ILE A 25 21.40 -12.53 -14.84
CA ILE A 25 21.81 -12.59 -13.43
C ILE A 25 21.77 -14.02 -12.90
N ILE A 26 20.71 -14.77 -13.20
CA ILE A 26 20.56 -16.19 -12.80
C ILE A 26 21.67 -17.04 -13.44
N ASP A 27 21.89 -16.92 -14.75
CA ASP A 27 22.95 -17.64 -15.46
C ASP A 27 24.33 -17.39 -14.81
N LYS A 28 24.60 -16.16 -14.40
CA LYS A 28 25.83 -15.80 -13.70
C LYS A 28 25.91 -16.41 -12.31
N GLY A 29 24.83 -16.43 -11.54
CA GLY A 29 24.77 -17.08 -10.22
C GLY A 29 25.03 -18.58 -10.30
N LEU A 30 24.39 -19.26 -11.26
CA LEU A 30 24.65 -20.67 -11.55
C LEU A 30 26.12 -20.93 -11.94
N ALA A 31 26.70 -20.05 -12.76
CA ALA A 31 28.12 -20.14 -13.15
C ALA A 31 29.09 -19.88 -11.97
N LEU A 32 28.64 -19.19 -10.92
CA LEU A 32 29.37 -19.00 -9.67
C LEU A 32 29.19 -20.18 -8.69
N GLY A 33 28.41 -21.17 -9.07
CA GLY A 33 28.15 -22.36 -8.24
C GLY A 33 27.06 -22.15 -7.19
N TYR A 34 26.19 -21.15 -7.34
CA TYR A 34 25.03 -20.94 -6.45
C TYR A 34 23.86 -21.84 -6.85
N ASP A 35 23.06 -22.24 -5.86
CA ASP A 35 21.78 -22.94 -6.08
C ASP A 35 20.68 -21.90 -6.26
N VAL A 36 20.32 -21.63 -7.51
CA VAL A 36 19.35 -20.56 -7.85
C VAL A 36 18.07 -21.15 -8.38
N VAL A 37 16.97 -20.93 -7.68
CA VAL A 37 15.62 -21.35 -8.05
C VAL A 37 14.78 -20.14 -8.44
N TYR A 38 14.01 -20.27 -9.51
CA TYR A 38 13.06 -19.24 -9.96
C TYR A 38 11.63 -19.66 -9.63
N ASP A 39 10.81 -18.72 -9.14
CA ASP A 39 9.40 -18.93 -8.84
C ASP A 39 8.57 -17.78 -9.46
N ASP A 40 7.55 -18.13 -10.21
CA ASP A 40 6.66 -17.20 -10.92
C ASP A 40 5.43 -16.79 -10.11
N LEU A 41 5.44 -17.05 -8.81
CA LEU A 41 4.44 -16.58 -7.84
C LEU A 41 3.00 -17.05 -8.12
N LYS A 42 2.82 -18.29 -8.56
CA LYS A 42 1.50 -18.89 -8.79
C LYS A 42 0.87 -19.50 -7.54
N ASP A 43 1.69 -20.05 -6.62
CA ASP A 43 1.25 -20.75 -5.41
C ASP A 43 1.97 -20.22 -4.18
N PHE A 44 1.23 -19.69 -3.20
CA PHE A 44 1.81 -19.06 -2.02
C PHE A 44 2.50 -20.06 -1.09
N GLU A 45 1.94 -21.27 -0.89
CA GLU A 45 2.54 -22.27 -0.01
C GLU A 45 3.83 -22.82 -0.61
N ALA A 46 3.86 -23.06 -1.92
CA ALA A 46 5.07 -23.44 -2.63
C ALA A 46 6.14 -22.36 -2.54
N THR A 47 5.77 -21.10 -2.77
CA THR A 47 6.68 -19.95 -2.63
C THR A 47 7.27 -19.86 -1.22
N LYS A 48 6.46 -20.01 -0.16
CA LYS A 48 6.96 -20.02 1.23
C LYS A 48 7.94 -21.15 1.48
N ALA A 49 7.66 -22.35 0.95
CA ALA A 49 8.54 -23.50 1.11
C ALA A 49 9.91 -23.31 0.43
N LEU A 50 9.95 -22.61 -0.71
CA LEU A 50 11.20 -22.23 -1.39
C LEU A 50 11.97 -21.19 -0.59
N ILE A 51 11.31 -20.11 -0.18
CA ILE A 51 11.89 -19.03 0.64
C ILE A 51 12.52 -19.60 1.92
N SER A 52 11.81 -20.49 2.62
CA SER A 52 12.29 -21.07 3.88
C SER A 52 13.54 -21.95 3.74
N LYS A 53 13.90 -22.35 2.52
CA LYS A 53 15.10 -23.15 2.21
C LYS A 53 16.24 -22.31 1.66
N SER A 54 16.03 -21.02 1.45
CA SER A 54 16.97 -20.11 0.82
C SER A 54 17.75 -19.29 1.84
N ASP A 55 19.00 -19.02 1.55
CA ASP A 55 19.85 -18.12 2.34
C ASP A 55 19.47 -16.65 2.07
N VAL A 56 19.02 -16.37 0.85
CA VAL A 56 18.52 -15.04 0.44
C VAL A 56 17.45 -15.16 -0.66
N THR A 57 16.48 -14.27 -0.60
CA THR A 57 15.42 -14.16 -1.60
C THR A 57 15.60 -12.91 -2.45
N ILE A 58 15.56 -13.02 -3.77
CA ILE A 58 15.58 -11.88 -4.70
C ILE A 58 14.14 -11.57 -5.13
N LEU A 59 13.64 -10.43 -4.70
CA LEU A 59 12.28 -9.98 -4.97
C LEU A 59 12.26 -9.00 -6.15
N ASN A 60 11.69 -9.44 -7.26
CA ASN A 60 11.45 -8.58 -8.42
C ASN A 60 10.05 -7.93 -8.37
N ASN A 61 9.35 -7.87 -9.51
CA ASN A 61 8.00 -7.35 -9.58
C ASN A 61 6.99 -8.30 -8.89
N LEU A 62 6.00 -7.72 -8.20
CA LEU A 62 4.98 -8.45 -7.45
C LEU A 62 3.55 -8.02 -7.82
N VAL A 63 3.40 -7.02 -8.71
CA VAL A 63 2.12 -6.32 -8.96
C VAL A 63 1.05 -7.25 -9.55
N GLN A 64 1.45 -8.33 -10.25
CA GLN A 64 0.56 -9.32 -10.82
C GLN A 64 0.37 -10.54 -9.89
N CYS A 65 1.05 -10.59 -8.75
CA CYS A 65 0.90 -11.65 -7.76
C CYS A 65 -0.41 -11.47 -6.98
N ASN A 66 -1.25 -12.50 -6.95
CA ASN A 66 -2.55 -12.46 -6.27
C ASN A 66 -2.45 -12.41 -4.74
N TYR A 67 -1.29 -12.76 -4.17
CA TYR A 67 -0.98 -12.74 -2.74
C TYR A 67 0.21 -11.82 -2.41
N GLU A 68 0.36 -10.74 -3.17
CA GLU A 68 1.47 -9.79 -3.04
C GLU A 68 1.65 -9.29 -1.61
N PHE A 69 0.58 -8.85 -0.96
CA PHE A 69 0.65 -8.28 0.38
C PHE A 69 0.87 -9.33 1.47
N GLU A 70 0.33 -10.54 1.28
CA GLU A 70 0.59 -11.68 2.15
C GLU A 70 2.06 -12.09 2.08
N LEU A 71 2.66 -12.09 0.88
CA LEU A 71 4.07 -12.38 0.69
C LEU A 71 4.96 -11.32 1.37
N ILE A 72 4.64 -10.04 1.16
CA ILE A 72 5.36 -8.95 1.84
C ILE A 72 5.25 -9.10 3.36
N SER A 73 4.05 -9.37 3.87
CA SER A 73 3.83 -9.60 5.30
C SER A 73 4.63 -10.80 5.82
N PHE A 74 4.62 -11.90 5.08
CA PHE A 74 5.39 -13.11 5.43
C PHE A 74 6.89 -12.84 5.54
N LEU A 75 7.46 -12.15 4.56
CA LEU A 75 8.89 -11.79 4.55
C LEU A 75 9.26 -10.92 5.75
N LEU A 76 8.46 -9.88 6.00
CA LEU A 76 8.72 -8.92 7.07
C LEU A 76 8.52 -9.52 8.46
N SER A 77 7.43 -10.30 8.66
CA SER A 77 7.11 -10.89 9.96
C SER A 77 8.06 -12.00 10.38
N ASN A 78 8.67 -12.69 9.42
CA ASN A 78 9.62 -13.76 9.68
C ASN A 78 11.09 -13.34 9.55
N ASN A 79 11.36 -12.04 9.35
CA ASN A 79 12.70 -11.47 9.16
C ASN A 79 13.50 -12.21 8.06
N ILE A 80 12.83 -12.62 6.98
CA ILE A 80 13.47 -13.33 5.87
C ILE A 80 14.48 -12.40 5.18
N PRO A 81 15.74 -12.83 4.98
CA PRO A 81 16.71 -12.03 4.23
C PRO A 81 16.30 -11.90 2.76
N TYR A 82 16.17 -10.69 2.26
CA TYR A 82 15.84 -10.46 0.85
C TYR A 82 16.50 -9.22 0.27
N VAL A 83 16.69 -9.26 -1.05
CA VAL A 83 17.09 -8.15 -1.89
C VAL A 83 15.87 -7.72 -2.71
N LYS A 84 15.55 -6.45 -2.71
CA LYS A 84 14.46 -5.91 -3.55
C LYS A 84 15.03 -5.36 -4.84
N TRP A 85 14.84 -6.08 -5.94
CA TRP A 85 15.20 -5.61 -7.27
C TRP A 85 13.98 -5.01 -7.98
N GLU A 86 13.96 -3.71 -8.10
CA GLU A 86 12.85 -2.99 -8.70
C GLU A 86 13.07 -2.79 -10.20
N HIS A 87 12.17 -3.34 -11.02
CA HIS A 87 12.23 -3.19 -12.47
C HIS A 87 11.34 -2.07 -13.01
N ASP A 88 10.22 -1.81 -12.32
CA ASP A 88 9.25 -0.78 -12.69
C ASP A 88 9.02 0.18 -11.50
N TYR A 89 7.77 0.53 -11.24
CA TYR A 89 7.37 1.33 -10.09
C TYR A 89 6.30 0.57 -9.32
N GLY A 90 6.70 -0.36 -8.47
CA GLY A 90 5.82 -1.21 -7.67
C GLY A 90 4.89 -0.43 -6.75
N LEU A 91 5.26 0.81 -6.37
CA LEU A 91 4.39 1.75 -5.66
C LEU A 91 3.11 2.09 -6.43
N CYS A 92 3.12 1.93 -7.75
CA CYS A 92 2.01 2.27 -8.64
C CYS A 92 1.34 1.00 -9.16
N ALA A 93 0.03 0.81 -8.90
CA ALA A 93 -0.74 -0.32 -9.41
C ALA A 93 -0.71 -0.44 -10.95
N LYS A 94 -0.46 0.67 -11.66
CA LYS A 94 -0.26 0.71 -13.12
C LYS A 94 1.21 0.59 -13.53
N ARG A 95 2.12 0.45 -12.58
CA ARG A 95 3.58 0.27 -12.77
C ARG A 95 4.28 1.40 -13.55
N SER A 96 3.64 2.53 -13.80
CA SER A 96 4.15 3.50 -14.80
C SER A 96 4.45 4.91 -14.28
N LEU A 97 4.01 5.31 -13.10
CA LEU A 97 4.10 6.71 -12.61
C LEU A 97 3.68 7.77 -13.65
N TYR A 98 2.81 7.42 -14.58
CA TYR A 98 2.38 8.33 -15.65
C TYR A 98 1.74 9.60 -15.09
N CYS A 99 1.05 9.51 -13.95
CA CYS A 99 0.44 10.63 -13.24
C CYS A 99 1.44 11.69 -12.73
N VAL A 100 2.72 11.35 -12.57
CA VAL A 100 3.76 12.31 -12.19
C VAL A 100 4.08 13.26 -13.35
N VAL A 101 3.88 12.79 -14.57
CA VAL A 101 4.15 13.53 -15.80
C VAL A 101 2.93 14.24 -16.34
N GLU A 102 1.75 13.64 -16.17
CA GLU A 102 0.45 14.24 -16.51
C GLU A 102 -0.46 14.26 -15.26
N PRO A 103 -0.51 15.37 -14.52
CA PRO A 103 -1.25 15.49 -13.25
C PRO A 103 -2.77 15.26 -13.34
N ARG A 104 -3.32 15.16 -14.54
CA ARG A 104 -4.75 14.95 -14.79
C ARG A 104 -5.28 13.57 -14.42
N VAL A 105 -4.40 12.58 -14.20
CA VAL A 105 -4.80 11.25 -13.74
C VAL A 105 -4.78 11.25 -12.21
N LYS A 106 -5.82 11.82 -11.60
CA LYS A 106 -6.02 11.81 -10.14
C LYS A 106 -6.41 10.39 -9.67
N ASN A 107 -6.00 10.03 -8.47
CA ASN A 107 -6.45 8.88 -7.64
C ASN A 107 -6.10 7.44 -8.10
N CYS A 108 -5.06 7.22 -8.89
CA CYS A 108 -4.55 5.86 -9.09
C CYS A 108 -3.55 5.40 -8.01
N CYS A 109 -3.14 6.29 -7.11
CA CYS A 109 -2.18 5.98 -6.05
C CYS A 109 -2.89 5.34 -4.88
N ASN A 110 -2.61 4.07 -4.65
CA ASN A 110 -3.05 3.35 -3.48
C ASN A 110 -2.06 3.64 -2.33
N THR A 111 -2.53 4.29 -1.27
CA THR A 111 -1.73 4.65 -0.09
C THR A 111 -1.10 3.42 0.56
N ASN A 112 -1.76 2.27 0.50
CA ASN A 112 -1.31 1.02 1.11
C ASN A 112 -0.18 0.37 0.39
N ARG A 113 -0.31 0.28 -0.95
CA ARG A 113 0.79 -0.17 -1.78
C ARG A 113 2.03 0.67 -1.52
N PHE A 114 1.85 1.99 -1.43
CA PHE A 114 2.93 2.92 -1.08
C PHE A 114 3.59 2.55 0.25
N HIS A 115 2.80 2.29 1.28
CA HIS A 115 3.31 1.97 2.61
C HIS A 115 3.92 0.56 2.67
N SER A 116 3.29 -0.43 2.06
CA SER A 116 3.82 -1.79 1.99
C SER A 116 5.17 -1.83 1.28
N TYR A 117 5.28 -1.16 0.13
CA TYR A 117 6.54 -1.08 -0.61
C TYR A 117 7.60 -0.27 0.12
N ARG A 118 7.21 0.75 0.85
CA ARG A 118 8.14 1.49 1.69
C ARG A 118 8.77 0.60 2.77
N ASN A 119 7.95 -0.20 3.46
CA ASN A 119 8.43 -1.16 4.44
C ASN A 119 9.30 -2.23 3.77
N LEU A 120 8.89 -2.70 2.59
CA LEU A 120 9.66 -3.65 1.80
C LEU A 120 11.05 -3.11 1.47
N PHE A 121 11.17 -1.87 0.98
CA PHE A 121 12.46 -1.23 0.70
C PHE A 121 13.29 -0.98 1.95
N ALA A 122 12.68 -0.57 3.04
CA ALA A 122 13.38 -0.23 4.29
C ALA A 122 14.03 -1.44 4.94
N ASN A 123 13.43 -2.63 4.81
CA ASN A 123 13.90 -3.86 5.43
C ASN A 123 14.70 -4.76 4.49
N ALA A 124 14.87 -4.38 3.24
CA ALA A 124 15.72 -5.12 2.32
C ALA A 124 17.19 -5.07 2.76
N LEU A 125 17.92 -6.16 2.56
CA LEU A 125 19.38 -6.20 2.67
C LEU A 125 20.00 -5.17 1.72
N LEU A 126 19.46 -5.15 0.51
CA LEU A 126 19.88 -4.28 -0.58
C LEU A 126 18.69 -3.97 -1.50
N ASN A 127 18.60 -2.74 -1.96
CA ASN A 127 17.67 -2.31 -3.01
C ASN A 127 18.42 -2.14 -4.32
N VAL A 128 17.89 -2.68 -5.41
CA VAL A 128 18.52 -2.60 -6.73
C VAL A 128 17.62 -1.82 -7.68
N PHE A 129 18.13 -0.74 -8.24
CA PHE A 129 17.41 0.13 -9.18
C PHE A 129 18.05 0.08 -10.57
N GLN A 130 17.23 0.30 -11.61
CA GLN A 130 17.61 0.12 -13.01
C GLN A 130 18.44 1.28 -13.58
N SER A 131 18.40 2.45 -12.95
CA SER A 131 19.10 3.65 -13.41
C SER A 131 19.13 4.73 -12.32
N PRO A 132 20.00 5.75 -12.45
CA PRO A 132 20.00 6.92 -11.57
C PRO A 132 18.64 7.60 -11.51
N MET A 133 17.98 7.85 -12.64
CA MET A 133 16.65 8.43 -12.72
C MET A 133 15.61 7.57 -11.97
N HIS A 134 15.65 6.26 -12.15
CA HIS A 134 14.75 5.32 -11.47
C HIS A 134 14.92 5.37 -9.95
N PHE A 135 16.17 5.41 -9.48
CA PHE A 135 16.48 5.60 -8.05
C PHE A 135 15.99 6.95 -7.53
N ASP A 136 16.20 8.04 -8.27
CA ASP A 136 15.80 9.38 -7.83
C ASP A 136 14.30 9.51 -7.63
N TYR A 137 13.48 8.89 -8.48
CA TYR A 137 12.03 8.80 -8.26
C TYR A 137 11.71 8.05 -6.98
N HIS A 138 12.32 6.89 -6.73
CA HIS A 138 12.10 6.13 -5.50
C HIS A 138 12.58 6.89 -4.27
N LYS A 139 13.73 7.55 -4.34
CA LYS A 139 14.27 8.41 -3.27
C LYS A 139 13.33 9.57 -2.93
N LYS A 140 12.72 10.19 -3.97
CA LYS A 140 11.74 11.26 -3.79
C LYS A 140 10.52 10.79 -3.00
N PHE A 141 10.02 9.56 -3.26
CA PHE A 141 8.85 9.01 -2.60
C PHE A 141 9.17 8.39 -1.24
N TYR A 142 10.26 7.64 -1.14
CA TYR A 142 10.56 6.78 0.02
C TYR A 142 11.68 7.31 0.92
N GLY A 143 12.46 8.28 0.47
CA GLY A 143 13.53 8.92 1.26
C GLY A 143 14.55 7.92 1.79
N LYS A 144 14.73 7.86 3.12
CA LYS A 144 15.71 6.97 3.75
C LYS A 144 15.40 5.48 3.60
N ALA A 145 14.16 5.09 3.28
CA ALA A 145 13.81 3.68 3.11
C ALA A 145 14.60 2.99 1.98
N VAL A 146 15.07 3.76 0.99
CA VAL A 146 15.89 3.27 -0.12
C VAL A 146 17.38 3.62 0.02
N SER A 147 17.86 3.92 1.23
CA SER A 147 19.27 4.33 1.44
C SER A 147 20.28 3.24 1.13
N LYS A 148 19.95 1.97 1.45
CA LYS A 148 20.77 0.80 1.09
C LYS A 148 20.45 0.41 -0.35
N HIS A 149 21.27 0.85 -1.30
CA HIS A 149 20.97 0.60 -2.70
C HIS A 149 22.21 0.50 -3.58
N ILE A 150 22.01 -0.17 -4.71
CA ILE A 150 22.87 -0.06 -5.89
C ILE A 150 22.05 0.35 -7.11
N ILE A 151 22.70 0.93 -8.07
CA ILE A 151 22.15 1.21 -9.39
C ILE A 151 22.82 0.23 -10.34
N LEU A 152 21.99 -0.63 -10.97
CA LEU A 152 22.47 -1.72 -11.81
C LEU A 152 22.19 -1.42 -13.28
N PRO A 153 23.23 -1.17 -14.09
CA PRO A 153 23.05 -1.07 -15.53
C PRO A 153 22.43 -2.34 -16.12
N PRO A 154 21.65 -2.24 -17.21
CA PRO A 154 21.03 -3.42 -17.80
C PRO A 154 22.09 -4.46 -18.18
N PRO A 155 21.97 -5.71 -17.72
CA PRO A 155 22.94 -6.76 -18.00
C PRO A 155 22.85 -7.22 -19.46
N ILE A 156 23.64 -6.63 -20.33
CA ILE A 156 23.66 -6.86 -21.78
C ILE A 156 24.87 -7.71 -22.15
N ASN A 157 24.65 -8.69 -23.03
CA ASN A 157 25.77 -9.41 -23.64
C ASN A 157 26.38 -8.57 -24.78
N VAL A 158 27.36 -7.75 -24.44
CA VAL A 158 28.00 -6.82 -25.40
C VAL A 158 28.68 -7.52 -26.56
N LYS A 159 29.02 -8.82 -26.43
CA LYS A 159 29.65 -9.62 -27.52
C LYS A 159 28.67 -9.92 -28.65
N THR A 160 27.36 -9.87 -28.38
CA THR A 160 26.33 -10.08 -29.42
C THR A 160 25.96 -8.79 -30.16
N ILE A 161 26.50 -7.66 -29.73
CA ILE A 161 26.22 -6.36 -30.35
C ILE A 161 27.22 -6.10 -31.49
N ASN A 162 26.68 -5.94 -32.69
CA ASN A 162 27.44 -5.63 -33.88
C ASN A 162 27.21 -4.17 -34.27
N ASN A 163 28.30 -3.37 -34.36
CA ASN A 163 28.28 -1.96 -34.76
C ASN A 163 29.09 -1.71 -36.02
N THR A 164 29.57 -2.75 -36.71
CA THR A 164 30.44 -2.65 -37.86
C THR A 164 29.71 -2.66 -39.21
N GLN A 165 28.40 -2.91 -39.21
CA GLN A 165 27.60 -2.94 -40.44
C GLN A 165 27.32 -1.53 -40.96
N LYS A 166 27.26 -1.39 -42.30
CA LYS A 166 26.81 -0.15 -42.95
C LYS A 166 25.32 0.06 -42.69
N LYS A 167 25.00 1.15 -41.99
CA LYS A 167 23.64 1.49 -41.60
C LYS A 167 22.83 2.13 -42.75
N ASN A 168 21.54 1.81 -42.80
CA ASN A 168 20.57 2.45 -43.67
C ASN A 168 20.29 3.87 -43.15
N LYS A 169 20.71 4.88 -43.87
CA LYS A 169 20.68 6.29 -43.43
C LYS A 169 19.26 6.90 -43.31
N ASP A 170 18.28 6.30 -43.95
CA ASP A 170 16.89 6.76 -43.97
C ASP A 170 15.97 5.94 -43.05
N GLU A 171 16.52 5.00 -42.27
CA GLU A 171 15.75 4.08 -41.48
C GLU A 171 15.76 4.43 -39.99
N VAL A 172 14.52 4.51 -39.41
CA VAL A 172 14.26 4.75 -38.00
C VAL A 172 13.57 3.52 -37.41
N LEU A 173 14.12 2.98 -36.34
CA LEU A 173 13.62 1.82 -35.66
C LEU A 173 12.86 2.21 -34.40
N PHE A 174 11.72 1.56 -34.15
CA PHE A 174 10.97 1.60 -32.91
C PHE A 174 10.62 0.17 -32.46
N ILE A 175 11.01 -0.18 -31.23
CA ILE A 175 10.79 -1.51 -30.66
C ILE A 175 9.75 -1.43 -29.54
N GLY A 176 8.61 -2.06 -29.74
CA GLY A 176 7.49 -2.09 -28.80
C GLY A 176 6.16 -1.73 -29.47
N SER A 177 5.07 -1.92 -28.74
CA SER A 177 3.75 -1.53 -29.25
C SER A 177 3.59 0.01 -29.22
N LEU A 178 3.02 0.55 -30.29
CA LEU A 178 2.62 1.95 -30.33
C LEU A 178 1.45 2.16 -29.38
N ASN A 179 1.73 2.72 -28.23
CA ASN A 179 0.75 3.12 -27.24
C ASN A 179 1.10 4.50 -26.68
N GLN A 180 0.17 5.07 -25.92
CA GLN A 180 0.33 6.40 -25.36
C GLN A 180 1.57 6.51 -24.45
N VAL A 181 1.79 5.52 -23.60
CA VAL A 181 2.85 5.51 -22.58
C VAL A 181 4.24 5.43 -23.19
N LYS A 182 4.41 4.57 -24.20
CA LYS A 182 5.72 4.36 -24.88
C LYS A 182 6.02 5.38 -25.98
N GLY A 183 5.22 6.45 -26.10
CA GLY A 183 5.48 7.55 -27.04
C GLY A 183 5.04 7.29 -28.47
N GLY A 184 4.04 6.40 -28.68
CA GLY A 184 3.55 6.08 -30.02
C GLY A 184 2.98 7.27 -30.76
N HIS A 185 2.31 8.22 -30.08
CA HIS A 185 1.87 9.48 -30.73
C HIS A 185 3.06 10.31 -31.21
N ALA A 186 4.09 10.44 -30.38
CA ALA A 186 5.28 11.20 -30.74
C ALA A 186 6.02 10.59 -31.96
N LEU A 187 6.02 9.24 -32.08
CA LEU A 187 6.57 8.59 -33.27
C LEU A 187 5.75 8.94 -34.53
N ILE A 188 4.43 8.86 -34.46
CA ILE A 188 3.55 9.18 -35.60
C ILE A 188 3.73 10.64 -36.04
N ASP A 189 3.73 11.56 -35.08
CA ASP A 189 3.93 12.99 -35.36
C ASP A 189 5.31 13.25 -35.96
N TYR A 190 6.35 12.57 -35.46
CA TYR A 190 7.70 12.67 -36.02
C TYR A 190 7.77 12.08 -37.44
N ALA A 191 7.09 10.97 -37.70
CA ALA A 191 7.04 10.38 -39.04
C ALA A 191 6.32 11.25 -40.07
N ILE A 192 5.25 11.95 -39.65
CA ILE A 192 4.55 12.94 -40.49
C ILE A 192 5.49 14.12 -40.85
N ALA A 193 6.26 14.59 -39.87
CA ALA A 193 7.20 15.70 -40.05
C ALA A 193 8.46 15.33 -40.89
N HIS A 194 8.76 14.01 -41.02
CA HIS A 194 9.91 13.49 -41.72
C HIS A 194 9.52 12.44 -42.77
N PRO A 195 8.86 12.84 -43.88
CA PRO A 195 8.36 11.91 -44.90
C PRO A 195 9.50 11.21 -45.67
N GLU A 196 10.74 11.75 -45.65
CA GLU A 196 11.93 11.17 -46.20
C GLU A 196 12.48 9.96 -45.46
N LEU A 197 12.09 9.79 -44.18
CA LEU A 197 12.51 8.68 -43.33
C LEU A 197 11.54 7.51 -43.39
N LYS A 198 12.06 6.31 -43.25
CA LYS A 198 11.30 5.05 -43.18
C LYS A 198 11.26 4.51 -41.76
N PHE A 199 10.10 4.34 -41.20
CA PHE A 199 9.92 3.89 -39.83
C PHE A 199 9.54 2.41 -39.79
N LYS A 200 10.38 1.60 -39.13
CA LYS A 200 10.08 0.20 -38.81
C LYS A 200 9.67 0.06 -37.35
N VAL A 201 8.48 -0.46 -37.13
CA VAL A 201 7.93 -0.69 -35.79
C VAL A 201 7.79 -2.19 -35.55
N PHE A 202 8.48 -2.72 -34.55
CA PHE A 202 8.32 -4.11 -34.11
C PHE A 202 7.36 -4.17 -32.90
N GLY A 203 6.08 -4.38 -33.16
CA GLY A 203 5.03 -4.39 -32.15
C GLY A 203 3.63 -4.31 -32.75
N ARG A 204 2.68 -3.74 -32.03
CA ARG A 204 1.28 -3.57 -32.48
C ARG A 204 0.89 -2.09 -32.38
N ASN A 205 0.04 -1.62 -33.28
CA ASN A 205 -0.62 -0.33 -33.12
C ASN A 205 -1.80 -0.50 -32.13
N ARG A 206 -1.69 0.17 -30.97
CA ARG A 206 -2.71 0.20 -29.91
C ARG A 206 -3.32 1.59 -29.71
N LEU A 207 -3.04 2.53 -30.62
CA LEU A 207 -3.51 3.92 -30.51
C LEU A 207 -4.84 4.15 -31.24
N GLY A 208 -5.28 3.21 -32.12
CA GLY A 208 -6.44 3.41 -32.99
C GLY A 208 -6.25 4.51 -34.04
N ARG A 209 -5.06 5.12 -34.14
CA ARG A 209 -4.73 6.20 -35.08
C ARG A 209 -4.23 5.63 -36.39
N GLU A 210 -4.67 6.21 -37.53
CA GLU A 210 -4.10 5.90 -38.85
C GLU A 210 -2.60 6.20 -38.88
N LEU A 211 -1.88 5.34 -39.60
CA LEU A 211 -0.44 5.45 -39.73
C LEU A 211 -0.07 6.12 -41.05
N PRO A 212 0.89 7.04 -41.07
CA PRO A 212 1.43 7.59 -42.30
C PRO A 212 2.14 6.50 -43.12
N LYS A 213 2.21 6.70 -44.44
CA LYS A 213 2.70 5.70 -45.43
C LYS A 213 4.14 5.25 -45.19
N ASN A 214 4.94 6.06 -44.50
CA ASN A 214 6.33 5.79 -44.17
C ASN A 214 6.53 4.99 -42.88
N ILE A 215 5.44 4.56 -42.19
CA ILE A 215 5.50 3.64 -41.05
C ILE A 215 5.11 2.23 -41.47
N SER A 216 5.97 1.26 -41.22
CA SER A 216 5.71 -0.18 -41.39
C SER A 216 5.68 -0.87 -40.02
N ILE A 217 4.61 -1.64 -39.75
CA ILE A 217 4.49 -2.45 -38.52
C ILE A 217 4.85 -3.90 -38.82
N LYS A 218 5.70 -4.47 -37.99
CA LYS A 218 6.05 -5.89 -37.99
C LYS A 218 5.71 -6.52 -36.64
N ALA A 219 5.50 -7.81 -36.60
CA ALA A 219 5.26 -8.56 -35.36
C ALA A 219 6.44 -8.41 -34.39
N LYS A 220 6.16 -8.63 -33.08
CA LYS A 220 7.20 -8.74 -32.04
C LYS A 220 8.14 -9.89 -32.43
N VAL A 221 9.43 -9.65 -32.28
CA VAL A 221 10.51 -10.60 -32.63
C VAL A 221 11.40 -10.90 -31.42
N ALA A 222 12.19 -11.95 -31.51
CA ALA A 222 13.18 -12.30 -30.51
C ALA A 222 14.30 -11.22 -30.40
N ASN A 223 15.00 -11.19 -29.27
CA ASN A 223 16.02 -10.16 -29.00
C ASN A 223 17.18 -10.20 -30.01
N GLU A 224 17.55 -11.38 -30.48
CA GLU A 224 18.59 -11.55 -31.50
C GLU A 224 18.24 -10.80 -32.79
N MET A 225 16.99 -10.88 -33.24
CA MET A 225 16.51 -10.13 -34.41
C MET A 225 16.43 -8.63 -34.14
N VAL A 226 16.11 -8.22 -32.90
CA VAL A 226 16.16 -6.80 -32.51
C VAL A 226 17.58 -6.28 -32.65
N LEU A 227 18.60 -6.99 -32.15
CA LEU A 227 20.00 -6.60 -32.26
C LEU A 227 20.48 -6.53 -33.72
N GLU A 228 20.01 -7.47 -34.54
CA GLU A 228 20.28 -7.47 -35.99
C GLU A 228 19.68 -6.24 -36.69
N GLU A 229 18.45 -5.88 -36.40
CA GLU A 229 17.80 -4.70 -36.97
C GLU A 229 18.45 -3.39 -36.47
N LEU A 230 18.83 -3.32 -35.17
CA LEU A 230 19.61 -2.19 -34.65
C LEU A 230 20.94 -2.01 -35.34
N SER A 231 21.64 -3.09 -35.71
CA SER A 231 22.90 -3.01 -36.44
C SER A 231 22.76 -2.42 -37.85
N LYS A 232 21.56 -2.57 -38.45
CA LYS A 232 21.26 -2.11 -39.83
C LYS A 232 20.70 -0.70 -39.91
N SER A 233 19.98 -0.24 -38.87
CA SER A 233 19.28 1.04 -38.88
C SER A 233 20.16 2.19 -38.39
N GLN A 234 20.01 3.37 -39.00
CA GLN A 234 20.77 4.57 -38.57
C GLN A 234 20.18 5.14 -37.26
N TYR A 235 18.87 5.20 -37.17
CA TYR A 235 18.19 5.88 -36.07
C TYR A 235 17.38 4.89 -35.19
N PHE A 236 17.33 5.19 -33.91
CA PHE A 236 16.45 4.55 -32.97
C PHE A 236 15.58 5.62 -32.31
N PHE A 237 14.23 5.44 -32.35
CA PHE A 237 13.29 6.38 -31.76
C PHE A 237 12.65 5.81 -30.50
N PHE A 238 12.75 6.53 -29.39
CA PHE A 238 12.08 6.18 -28.15
C PHE A 238 11.85 7.42 -27.29
N LYS A 239 10.64 8.00 -27.38
CA LYS A 239 10.20 9.18 -26.58
C LYS A 239 9.02 8.81 -25.68
N PRO A 240 9.23 8.02 -24.60
CA PRO A 240 8.15 7.64 -23.70
C PRO A 240 7.55 8.85 -23.00
N LYS A 241 6.25 8.76 -22.67
CA LYS A 241 5.54 9.75 -21.85
C LYS A 241 5.66 9.50 -20.35
N TRP A 242 6.13 8.34 -19.94
CA TRP A 242 6.38 7.97 -18.56
C TRP A 242 7.89 7.91 -18.29
N PRO A 243 8.32 8.01 -17.01
CA PRO A 243 9.72 7.79 -16.68
C PRO A 243 10.05 6.29 -16.84
N GLU A 244 10.59 5.91 -17.98
CA GLU A 244 11.01 4.53 -18.26
C GLU A 244 12.18 4.14 -17.37
N PRO A 245 12.09 3.13 -16.48
CA PRO A 245 13.12 2.85 -15.48
C PRO A 245 14.51 2.57 -16.03
N SER A 246 14.59 1.81 -17.11
CA SER A 246 15.83 1.46 -17.78
C SER A 246 15.78 1.79 -19.27
N GLY A 247 14.88 1.15 -20.01
CA GLY A 247 14.88 1.20 -21.46
C GLY A 247 15.96 0.31 -22.07
N ARG A 248 15.98 -0.99 -21.72
CA ARG A 248 16.99 -1.96 -22.18
C ARG A 248 17.28 -1.87 -23.69
N VAL A 249 16.24 -1.78 -24.53
CA VAL A 249 16.42 -1.66 -25.98
C VAL A 249 17.10 -0.34 -26.36
N ALA A 250 16.88 0.73 -25.60
CA ALA A 250 17.60 2.00 -25.82
C ALA A 250 19.09 1.86 -25.51
N ALA A 251 19.45 1.08 -24.49
CA ALA A 251 20.84 0.73 -24.20
C ALA A 251 21.46 -0.10 -25.35
N GLU A 252 20.74 -1.12 -25.82
CA GLU A 252 21.17 -1.95 -26.96
C GLU A 252 21.36 -1.11 -28.24
N ALA A 253 20.45 -0.17 -28.50
CA ALA A 253 20.56 0.76 -29.63
C ALA A 253 21.77 1.68 -29.48
N PHE A 254 22.03 2.25 -28.32
CA PHE A 254 23.19 3.05 -28.03
C PHE A 254 24.49 2.27 -28.28
N LEU A 255 24.62 1.07 -27.75
CA LEU A 255 25.77 0.19 -27.93
C LEU A 255 25.97 -0.25 -29.40
N SER A 256 24.88 -0.36 -30.16
CA SER A 256 24.90 -0.66 -31.59
C SER A 256 25.29 0.56 -32.45
N GLY A 257 25.54 1.72 -31.84
CA GLY A 257 25.94 2.96 -32.53
C GLY A 257 24.78 3.60 -33.32
N ASN A 258 23.53 3.44 -32.90
CA ASN A 258 22.41 4.16 -33.49
C ASN A 258 22.39 5.62 -33.03
N THR A 259 21.97 6.52 -33.92
CA THR A 259 21.60 7.88 -33.53
C THR A 259 20.27 7.82 -32.76
N ILE A 260 20.28 8.24 -31.51
CA ILE A 260 19.14 8.11 -30.59
C ILE A 260 18.26 9.37 -30.70
N ILE A 261 16.97 9.15 -31.01
CA ILE A 261 15.93 10.18 -31.00
C ILE A 261 15.05 9.93 -29.76
N SER A 262 15.34 10.62 -28.66
CA SER A 262 14.73 10.34 -27.36
C SER A 262 14.37 11.61 -26.59
N ASN A 263 14.01 11.45 -25.31
CA ASN A 263 13.78 12.51 -24.33
C ASN A 263 14.46 12.14 -23.01
N ASP A 264 14.36 13.02 -22.01
CA ASP A 264 14.92 12.89 -20.67
C ASP A 264 14.25 11.86 -19.77
N ARG A 265 13.27 11.10 -20.29
CA ARG A 265 12.45 10.13 -19.52
C ARG A 265 12.89 8.68 -19.72
N VAL A 266 14.07 8.43 -20.18
CA VAL A 266 14.61 7.06 -20.35
C VAL A 266 15.80 6.87 -19.42
N GLY A 267 15.66 5.90 -18.49
CA GLY A 267 16.66 5.68 -17.45
C GLY A 267 18.07 5.41 -17.96
N THR A 268 18.22 4.68 -19.05
CA THR A 268 19.52 4.46 -19.71
C THR A 268 20.27 5.77 -19.96
N PHE A 269 19.56 6.85 -20.24
CA PHE A 269 20.16 8.14 -20.56
C PHE A 269 20.49 9.00 -19.34
N SER A 270 20.21 8.52 -18.15
CA SER A 270 20.57 9.17 -16.89
C SER A 270 21.91 8.69 -16.29
N TYR A 271 22.58 7.74 -16.93
CA TYR A 271 23.93 7.34 -16.55
C TYR A 271 24.98 8.34 -17.01
N ASP A 272 26.08 8.46 -16.29
CA ASP A 272 27.20 9.36 -16.59
C ASP A 272 27.98 8.98 -17.83
N PHE A 273 27.87 7.74 -18.31
CA PHE A 273 28.51 7.25 -19.52
C PHE A 273 27.68 7.47 -20.79
N TYR A 274 26.42 7.89 -20.65
CA TYR A 274 25.58 8.12 -21.82
C TYR A 274 26.05 9.34 -22.62
N LEU A 275 26.18 9.18 -23.92
CA LEU A 275 26.69 10.08 -24.94
C LEU A 275 28.22 10.18 -25.00
N ASP A 276 28.96 10.03 -23.93
CA ASP A 276 30.38 10.43 -23.90
C ASP A 276 31.36 9.23 -23.95
N ASN A 277 30.91 8.02 -23.53
CA ASN A 277 31.83 6.89 -23.42
C ASN A 277 31.15 5.53 -23.62
N ILE A 278 31.05 5.11 -24.89
CA ILE A 278 30.44 3.80 -25.23
C ILE A 278 31.25 2.62 -24.67
N GLU A 279 32.57 2.73 -24.53
CA GLU A 279 33.40 1.64 -23.99
C GLU A 279 33.20 1.49 -22.48
N LYS A 280 33.02 2.59 -21.76
CA LYS A 280 32.58 2.54 -20.34
C LYS A 280 31.21 1.88 -20.23
N ALA A 281 30.24 2.26 -21.06
CA ALA A 281 28.92 1.66 -21.09
C ALA A 281 28.96 0.15 -21.33
N LYS A 282 29.75 -0.30 -22.33
CA LYS A 282 29.95 -1.73 -22.59
C LYS A 282 30.55 -2.46 -21.41
N THR A 283 31.55 -1.88 -20.76
CA THR A 283 32.22 -2.48 -19.61
C THR A 283 31.26 -2.62 -18.43
N GLU A 284 30.55 -1.56 -18.09
CA GLU A 284 29.60 -1.55 -16.96
C GLU A 284 28.42 -2.50 -17.17
N MET A 285 27.82 -2.51 -18.37
CA MET A 285 26.71 -3.41 -18.70
C MET A 285 27.13 -4.88 -18.77
N ALA A 286 28.34 -5.17 -19.26
CA ALA A 286 28.89 -6.52 -19.25
C ALA A 286 29.19 -7.03 -17.84
N ASN A 287 29.64 -6.15 -16.95
CA ASN A 287 29.98 -6.48 -15.56
C ASN A 287 28.80 -6.50 -14.62
N SER A 288 27.64 -5.96 -15.03
CA SER A 288 26.45 -5.89 -14.18
C SER A 288 26.09 -7.20 -13.45
N PRO A 289 26.16 -8.41 -14.08
CA PRO A 289 25.87 -9.64 -13.37
C PRO A 289 26.88 -9.97 -12.25
N SER A 290 28.16 -9.68 -12.43
CA SER A 290 29.18 -9.85 -11.40
C SER A 290 28.99 -8.87 -10.27
N PHE A 291 28.82 -7.60 -10.59
CA PHE A 291 28.57 -6.52 -9.63
C PHE A 291 27.30 -6.78 -8.78
N PHE A 292 26.24 -7.31 -9.38
CA PHE A 292 25.03 -7.69 -8.67
C PHE A 292 25.33 -8.73 -7.57
N TRP A 293 25.99 -9.82 -7.91
CA TRP A 293 26.29 -10.88 -6.97
C TRP A 293 27.30 -10.49 -5.90
N GLU A 294 28.32 -9.72 -6.25
CA GLU A 294 29.29 -9.16 -5.30
C GLU A 294 28.59 -8.29 -4.27
N SER A 295 27.69 -7.37 -4.71
CA SER A 295 26.92 -6.52 -3.83
C SER A 295 25.96 -7.27 -2.90
N ILE A 296 25.38 -8.38 -3.36
CA ILE A 296 24.53 -9.23 -2.52
C ILE A 296 25.38 -9.93 -1.44
N LEU A 297 26.52 -10.52 -1.81
CA LEU A 297 27.40 -11.18 -0.84
C LEU A 297 27.88 -10.21 0.23
N GLU A 298 28.29 -9.00 -0.18
CA GLU A 298 28.67 -7.93 0.75
C GLU A 298 27.52 -7.56 1.68
N SER A 299 26.30 -7.49 1.16
CA SER A 299 25.11 -7.15 1.96
C SER A 299 24.74 -8.26 2.95
N ILE A 300 24.87 -9.53 2.57
CA ILE A 300 24.66 -10.68 3.46
C ILE A 300 25.71 -10.67 4.57
N THR A 301 27.00 -10.58 4.21
CA THR A 301 28.11 -10.56 5.16
C THR A 301 27.99 -9.38 6.14
N SER A 302 27.62 -8.22 5.65
CA SER A 302 27.38 -7.02 6.49
C SER A 302 26.17 -7.19 7.41
N ALA A 303 25.17 -7.97 7.03
CA ALA A 303 24.00 -8.27 7.85
C ALA A 303 24.32 -9.29 8.95
N GLU A 304 25.16 -10.28 8.65
CA GLU A 304 25.62 -11.28 9.65
C GLU A 304 26.47 -10.64 10.77
N VAL A 305 27.17 -9.54 10.48
CA VAL A 305 27.98 -8.78 11.46
C VAL A 305 27.12 -7.91 12.37
N LYS A 306 25.82 -7.74 12.13
CA LYS A 306 24.91 -7.11 13.09
C LYS A 306 24.71 -8.02 14.31
N GLN A 307 25.73 -8.08 15.15
CA GLN A 307 25.61 -8.62 16.48
C GLN A 307 24.46 -7.92 17.21
N ALA A 308 23.54 -8.67 17.78
CA ALA A 308 22.46 -8.10 18.57
C ALA A 308 23.05 -7.11 19.59
N LYS A 309 22.53 -5.90 19.60
CA LYS A 309 23.02 -4.84 20.50
C LYS A 309 22.75 -5.18 21.96
N PHE A 310 21.71 -5.98 22.21
CA PHE A 310 21.29 -6.43 23.53
C PHE A 310 21.05 -7.93 23.51
N LYS A 311 21.39 -8.62 24.57
CA LYS A 311 21.04 -10.04 24.74
C LYS A 311 19.58 -10.18 25.13
N HIS A 312 19.10 -9.35 26.08
CA HIS A 312 17.74 -9.46 26.59
C HIS A 312 17.16 -8.10 26.95
N VAL A 313 16.06 -7.74 26.33
CA VAL A 313 15.31 -6.50 26.60
C VAL A 313 13.98 -6.83 27.24
N LEU A 314 13.65 -6.15 28.36
CA LEU A 314 12.31 -6.17 28.95
C LEU A 314 11.55 -4.93 28.52
N VAL A 315 10.35 -5.13 27.95
CA VAL A 315 9.38 -4.07 27.73
C VAL A 315 8.23 -4.23 28.71
N TYR A 316 7.98 -3.17 29.45
CA TYR A 316 6.95 -3.13 30.47
C TYR A 316 5.86 -2.13 30.07
N LYS A 317 4.63 -2.62 29.87
CA LYS A 317 3.48 -1.80 29.51
C LYS A 317 2.29 -2.13 30.41
N SER A 318 2.28 -1.54 31.61
CA SER A 318 1.33 -1.84 32.66
C SER A 318 -0.06 -1.21 32.50
N TYR A 319 -0.23 -0.33 31.53
CA TYR A 319 -1.42 0.51 31.41
C TYR A 319 -2.02 0.41 30.01
N GLY A 320 -3.34 0.58 29.97
CA GLY A 320 -4.11 0.62 28.75
C GLY A 320 -4.83 -0.70 28.44
N GLY A 321 -5.91 -0.59 27.70
CA GLY A 321 -6.68 -1.72 27.21
C GLY A 321 -6.07 -2.37 25.98
N LEU A 322 -6.83 -3.22 25.33
CA LEU A 322 -6.45 -3.97 24.13
C LEU A 322 -5.85 -3.07 23.04
N GLY A 323 -6.52 -1.95 22.74
CA GLY A 323 -6.07 -1.01 21.70
C GLY A 323 -4.72 -0.37 22.01
N ASP A 324 -4.52 0.06 23.26
CA ASP A 324 -3.25 0.68 23.68
C ASP A 324 -2.07 -0.28 23.57
N GLN A 325 -2.30 -1.58 23.76
CA GLN A 325 -1.26 -2.59 23.61
C GLN A 325 -0.93 -2.81 22.13
N PHE A 326 -1.95 -2.95 21.27
CA PHE A 326 -1.74 -3.16 19.83
C PHE A 326 -1.01 -1.99 19.16
N ILE A 327 -1.30 -0.74 19.52
CA ILE A 327 -0.60 0.44 18.99
C ILE A 327 0.92 0.37 19.22
N ALA A 328 1.37 -0.28 20.30
CA ALA A 328 2.80 -0.37 20.62
C ALA A 328 3.55 -1.41 19.76
N ILE A 329 2.88 -2.48 19.31
CA ILE A 329 3.52 -3.64 18.65
C ILE A 329 4.40 -3.26 17.44
N PRO A 330 3.98 -2.39 16.50
CA PRO A 330 4.83 -2.01 15.38
C PRO A 330 6.16 -1.41 15.82
N ALA A 331 6.17 -0.60 16.88
CA ALA A 331 7.40 -0.05 17.44
C ALA A 331 8.24 -1.14 18.10
N LEU A 332 7.62 -2.03 18.88
CA LEU A 332 8.31 -3.09 19.60
C LEU A 332 8.96 -4.12 18.67
N ASN A 333 8.40 -4.36 17.49
CA ASN A 333 8.99 -5.24 16.49
C ASN A 333 10.41 -4.82 16.10
N LYS A 334 10.74 -3.53 16.18
CA LYS A 334 12.10 -3.04 15.91
C LYS A 334 13.12 -3.48 16.97
N LEU A 335 12.69 -3.77 18.19
CA LEU A 335 13.59 -4.29 19.22
C LEU A 335 14.13 -5.68 18.89
N LYS A 336 13.36 -6.50 18.15
CA LYS A 336 13.80 -7.83 17.72
C LYS A 336 14.97 -7.78 16.72
N GLU A 337 15.15 -6.66 16.03
CA GLU A 337 16.28 -6.47 15.10
C GLU A 337 17.61 -6.21 15.82
N VAL A 338 17.56 -5.84 17.10
CA VAL A 338 18.72 -5.41 17.88
C VAL A 338 18.85 -6.14 19.21
N SER A 339 18.03 -7.16 19.43
CA SER A 339 18.01 -7.95 20.66
C SER A 339 17.85 -9.43 20.32
N ASP A 340 18.59 -10.28 21.04
CA ASP A 340 18.44 -11.74 20.92
C ASP A 340 17.08 -12.19 21.48
N GLN A 341 16.62 -11.54 22.56
CA GLN A 341 15.34 -11.82 23.18
C GLN A 341 14.65 -10.53 23.65
N VAL A 342 13.36 -10.44 23.39
CA VAL A 342 12.50 -9.37 23.91
C VAL A 342 11.38 -9.98 24.75
N THR A 343 11.36 -9.65 26.04
CA THR A 343 10.25 -9.99 26.94
C THR A 343 9.29 -8.82 27.00
N LEU A 344 8.01 -9.10 26.74
CA LEU A 344 6.93 -8.10 26.80
C LEU A 344 6.00 -8.43 27.98
N ALA A 345 6.00 -7.57 28.99
CA ALA A 345 5.13 -7.66 30.14
C ALA A 345 3.84 -6.85 29.92
N ILE A 346 2.71 -7.53 29.87
CA ILE A 346 1.38 -6.98 29.61
C ILE A 346 0.34 -7.47 30.64
N PRO A 347 -0.86 -6.86 30.71
CA PRO A 347 -1.93 -7.35 31.57
C PRO A 347 -2.27 -8.82 31.28
N SER A 348 -2.44 -9.64 32.34
CA SER A 348 -2.67 -11.09 32.22
C SER A 348 -3.84 -11.47 31.31
N GLY A 349 -4.93 -10.72 31.34
CA GLY A 349 -6.13 -10.96 30.51
C GLY A 349 -5.89 -10.78 28.99
N LEU A 350 -4.73 -10.28 28.58
CA LEU A 350 -4.38 -10.07 27.18
C LEU A 350 -3.34 -11.07 26.65
N LEU A 351 -2.76 -11.92 27.50
CA LEU A 351 -1.68 -12.82 27.13
C LEU A 351 -2.08 -13.75 25.99
N ASN A 352 -3.19 -14.44 26.07
CA ASN A 352 -3.67 -15.38 25.06
C ASN A 352 -3.83 -14.74 23.67
N VAL A 353 -4.39 -13.53 23.63
CA VAL A 353 -4.58 -12.79 22.37
C VAL A 353 -3.22 -12.40 21.78
N PHE A 354 -2.32 -11.91 22.64
CA PHE A 354 -1.00 -11.47 22.19
C PHE A 354 -0.09 -12.61 21.77
N GLU A 355 -0.18 -13.78 22.40
CA GLU A 355 0.57 -14.97 22.02
C GLU A 355 0.32 -15.37 20.56
N LYS A 356 -0.93 -15.25 20.11
CA LYS A 356 -1.32 -15.55 18.72
C LYS A 356 -0.83 -14.50 17.71
N HIS A 357 -0.67 -13.25 18.14
CA HIS A 357 -0.45 -12.10 17.24
C HIS A 357 0.93 -11.43 17.37
N THR A 358 1.81 -11.95 18.24
CA THR A 358 3.13 -11.34 18.49
C THR A 358 4.26 -12.35 18.42
N ASN A 359 4.52 -12.89 17.25
CA ASN A 359 5.64 -13.82 17.04
C ASN A 359 6.98 -13.22 17.48
N GLY A 360 7.76 -13.98 18.27
CA GLY A 360 9.13 -13.65 18.67
C GLY A 360 9.24 -12.74 19.88
N PHE A 361 8.15 -12.52 20.63
CA PHE A 361 8.20 -11.98 21.99
C PHE A 361 8.03 -13.10 23.02
N HIS A 362 8.79 -13.01 24.11
CA HIS A 362 8.50 -13.78 25.31
C HIS A 362 7.47 -13.00 26.13
N LEU A 363 6.23 -13.50 26.21
CA LEU A 363 5.15 -12.81 26.91
C LEU A 363 5.09 -13.22 28.39
N ILE A 364 4.91 -12.25 29.25
CA ILE A 364 4.70 -12.48 30.69
C ILE A 364 3.59 -11.57 31.22
N SER A 365 2.97 -11.98 32.30
CA SER A 365 2.04 -11.12 33.01
C SER A 365 2.79 -10.01 33.78
N ILE A 366 2.17 -8.84 33.87
CA ILE A 366 2.68 -7.76 34.72
C ILE A 366 2.77 -8.20 36.19
N SER A 367 1.87 -9.07 36.66
CA SER A 367 1.93 -9.63 38.02
C SER A 367 3.23 -10.39 38.28
N ASP A 368 3.79 -11.03 37.28
CA ASP A 368 4.98 -11.89 37.41
C ASP A 368 6.28 -11.07 37.47
N LEU A 369 6.23 -9.77 37.19
CA LEU A 369 7.42 -8.90 37.20
C LEU A 369 8.10 -8.75 38.55
N GLU A 370 7.37 -8.96 39.66
CA GLU A 370 7.94 -8.84 41.01
C GLU A 370 8.90 -9.98 41.31
N ASP A 371 8.68 -11.16 40.70
CA ASP A 371 9.46 -12.39 40.92
C ASP A 371 10.60 -12.56 39.90
N ILE A 372 10.69 -11.68 38.91
CA ILE A 372 11.72 -11.80 37.88
C ILE A 372 13.05 -11.20 38.35
N ASP A 373 14.14 -11.96 38.14
CA ASP A 373 15.50 -11.46 38.32
C ASP A 373 15.84 -10.38 37.28
N LYS A 374 15.80 -9.12 37.71
CA LYS A 374 15.99 -7.93 36.88
C LYS A 374 17.41 -7.83 36.29
N ARG A 375 18.39 -8.55 36.85
CA ARG A 375 19.76 -8.62 36.34
C ARG A 375 19.90 -9.37 35.03
N LYS A 376 18.86 -10.12 34.62
CA LYS A 376 18.83 -10.83 33.35
C LYS A 376 18.59 -9.92 32.14
N PHE A 377 18.17 -8.68 32.34
CA PHE A 377 17.86 -7.74 31.27
C PHE A 377 18.96 -6.70 31.09
N ASP A 378 19.46 -6.56 29.87
CA ASP A 378 20.42 -5.52 29.51
C ASP A 378 19.75 -4.15 29.46
N LYS A 379 18.48 -4.12 29.09
CA LYS A 379 17.65 -2.92 29.04
C LYS A 379 16.22 -3.20 29.51
N VAL A 380 15.64 -2.18 30.15
CA VAL A 380 14.23 -2.17 30.50
C VAL A 380 13.58 -0.93 29.90
N ILE A 381 12.50 -1.10 29.16
CA ILE A 381 11.72 -0.02 28.54
C ILE A 381 10.36 0.03 29.22
N ASN A 382 10.07 1.15 29.89
CA ASN A 382 8.78 1.40 30.48
C ASN A 382 7.91 2.22 29.51
N LEU A 383 6.86 1.63 28.95
CA LEU A 383 5.87 2.30 28.12
C LEU A 383 4.56 2.60 28.88
N GLY A 384 4.56 2.44 30.20
CA GLY A 384 3.41 2.70 31.06
C GLY A 384 3.49 4.05 31.76
N ASN A 385 2.32 4.55 32.20
CA ASN A 385 2.18 5.81 32.95
C ASN A 385 2.29 5.64 34.50
N TYR A 386 2.92 4.58 34.98
CA TYR A 386 2.79 4.25 36.38
C TYR A 386 4.01 4.64 37.23
N PRO A 387 3.83 5.24 38.44
CA PRO A 387 4.94 5.63 39.34
C PRO A 387 5.82 4.48 39.81
N LYS A 388 5.47 3.24 39.47
CA LYS A 388 6.27 2.03 39.78
C LYS A 388 7.55 1.87 38.94
N SER A 389 7.81 2.77 38.00
CA SER A 389 9.08 2.83 37.23
C SER A 389 10.32 2.87 38.14
N ARG A 390 10.21 3.47 39.35
CA ARG A 390 11.29 3.51 40.36
C ARG A 390 11.82 2.14 40.80
N ARG A 391 11.07 1.05 40.57
CA ARG A 391 11.53 -0.29 40.93
C ARG A 391 12.64 -0.85 40.00
N PHE A 392 12.90 -0.18 38.90
CA PHE A 392 13.91 -0.57 37.91
C PHE A 392 15.10 0.39 37.82
N GLU A 393 15.28 1.27 38.80
CA GLU A 393 16.29 2.36 38.78
C GLU A 393 17.72 1.90 38.47
N ASN A 394 18.06 0.64 38.74
CA ASN A 394 19.42 0.11 38.56
C ASN A 394 19.62 -0.58 37.18
N ALA A 395 18.62 -0.61 36.30
CA ALA A 395 18.65 -1.40 35.07
C ALA A 395 18.75 -0.57 33.77
N GLY A 396 19.10 0.70 33.84
CA GLY A 396 19.14 1.58 32.67
C GLY A 396 17.75 1.80 32.08
N VAL A 397 16.78 2.09 32.94
CA VAL A 397 15.37 2.26 32.56
C VAL A 397 15.19 3.47 31.68
N ILE A 398 14.53 3.25 30.55
CA ILE A 398 13.98 4.33 29.74
C ILE A 398 12.51 4.47 30.14
N ASP A 399 12.21 5.50 30.91
CA ASP A 399 10.85 5.82 31.31
C ASP A 399 10.23 6.80 30.31
N TYR A 400 9.19 6.35 29.63
CA TYR A 400 8.47 7.16 28.66
C TYR A 400 7.02 7.40 29.12
N ALA A 401 6.89 8.13 30.22
CA ALA A 401 5.60 8.32 30.90
C ALA A 401 4.78 9.54 30.46
N THR A 402 5.21 10.32 29.46
CA THR A 402 4.64 11.67 29.22
C THR A 402 3.73 11.77 28.00
N HIS A 403 2.91 10.77 27.73
CA HIS A 403 2.06 10.70 26.53
C HIS A 403 0.99 11.78 26.41
N TYR A 404 0.51 12.33 27.51
CA TYR A 404 -0.68 13.19 27.53
C TYR A 404 -0.46 14.62 27.04
N LYS A 405 0.78 15.06 26.86
CA LYS A 405 1.07 16.44 26.47
C LYS A 405 1.37 16.63 24.98
N LEU A 406 1.41 15.54 24.21
CA LEU A 406 1.93 15.58 22.85
C LEU A 406 0.79 15.53 21.83
N LYS A 407 0.85 16.42 20.85
CA LYS A 407 -0.11 16.53 19.75
C LYS A 407 0.15 15.52 18.62
N GLN A 408 0.71 14.34 18.95
CA GLN A 408 1.08 13.33 17.96
C GLN A 408 0.49 11.96 18.32
N HIS A 409 0.41 11.05 17.36
CA HIS A 409 -0.13 9.71 17.55
C HIS A 409 0.68 8.89 18.55
N ALA A 410 0.02 8.07 19.38
CA ALA A 410 0.64 7.24 20.43
C ALA A 410 1.76 6.33 19.89
N LEU A 411 1.59 5.75 18.70
CA LEU A 411 2.63 4.98 18.03
C LEU A 411 3.93 5.76 17.88
N LYS A 412 3.86 7.05 17.53
CA LYS A 412 5.06 7.89 17.41
C LYS A 412 5.82 8.01 18.72
N HIS A 413 5.11 8.03 19.85
CA HIS A 413 5.75 8.05 21.17
C HIS A 413 6.49 6.75 21.48
N TYR A 414 5.89 5.60 21.11
CA TYR A 414 6.56 4.31 21.29
C TYR A 414 7.80 4.21 20.41
N ILE A 415 7.72 4.73 19.18
CA ILE A 415 8.86 4.84 18.29
C ILE A 415 9.96 5.71 18.90
N ASP A 416 9.61 6.89 19.40
CA ASP A 416 10.57 7.83 20.01
C ASP A 416 11.23 7.22 21.25
N ALA A 417 10.47 6.46 22.05
CA ALA A 417 11.01 5.75 23.20
C ALA A 417 12.08 4.72 22.81
N ILE A 418 11.82 3.98 21.72
CA ILE A 418 12.76 2.97 21.20
C ILE A 418 13.95 3.65 20.51
N ALA A 419 13.76 4.76 19.84
CA ALA A 419 14.83 5.52 19.20
C ALA A 419 15.87 6.05 20.20
N THR A 420 15.50 6.24 21.48
CA THR A 420 16.46 6.59 22.54
C THR A 420 17.52 5.52 22.79
N LEU A 421 17.30 4.30 22.30
CA LEU A 421 18.31 3.22 22.32
C LEU A 421 19.32 3.32 21.16
N HIS A 422 19.33 4.43 20.42
CA HIS A 422 20.13 4.62 19.21
C HIS A 422 19.83 3.57 18.11
N ILE A 423 18.60 3.08 18.10
CA ILE A 423 18.06 2.24 17.03
C ILE A 423 17.52 3.18 15.96
N ASP A 424 17.98 3.02 14.72
CA ASP A 424 17.43 3.78 13.59
C ASP A 424 16.02 3.26 13.26
N VAL A 425 15.02 3.93 13.81
CA VAL A 425 13.62 3.62 13.57
C VAL A 425 13.10 4.59 12.51
N ASP A 426 12.78 4.12 11.32
CA ASP A 426 12.06 4.95 10.36
C ASP A 426 10.67 5.29 10.92
N THR A 427 10.55 6.51 11.41
CA THR A 427 9.38 7.00 12.16
C THR A 427 8.20 7.38 11.26
N ARG A 428 8.34 7.28 9.94
CA ARG A 428 7.33 7.82 9.01
C ARG A 428 6.16 6.89 8.77
N TYR A 429 6.36 5.58 8.96
CA TYR A 429 5.26 4.62 8.87
C TYR A 429 5.57 3.30 9.58
N MET A 430 4.72 2.93 10.50
CA MET A 430 4.68 1.60 11.11
C MET A 430 3.21 1.18 11.20
N GLY A 431 2.81 0.27 10.32
CA GLY A 431 1.50 -0.37 10.36
C GLY A 431 1.49 -1.57 11.30
N TYR A 432 0.31 -2.08 11.61
CA TYR A 432 0.19 -3.40 12.23
C TYR A 432 0.74 -4.48 11.29
N PRO A 433 1.33 -5.57 11.82
CA PRO A 433 1.53 -6.77 11.02
C PRO A 433 0.14 -7.29 10.62
N TYR A 434 -0.16 -7.24 9.33
CA TYR A 434 -1.46 -7.64 8.82
C TYR A 434 -1.60 -9.16 8.82
N PHE A 435 -2.66 -9.63 9.45
CA PHE A 435 -3.10 -11.01 9.36
C PHE A 435 -4.18 -11.13 8.30
N LYS A 436 -4.22 -12.26 7.60
CA LYS A 436 -5.16 -12.47 6.50
C LYS A 436 -6.61 -12.37 6.98
N SER A 437 -7.38 -11.46 6.40
CA SER A 437 -8.83 -11.49 6.49
C SER A 437 -9.35 -12.74 5.74
N LYS A 438 -10.41 -13.37 6.27
CA LYS A 438 -11.09 -14.53 5.66
C LYS A 438 -12.49 -14.15 5.20
N VAL A 439 -12.59 -13.07 4.41
CA VAL A 439 -13.89 -12.61 3.92
C VAL A 439 -14.49 -13.64 2.97
N ASP A 440 -15.67 -14.18 3.32
CA ASP A 440 -16.48 -14.97 2.41
C ASP A 440 -17.22 -14.02 1.47
N LYS A 441 -16.83 -14.03 0.20
CA LYS A 441 -17.42 -13.17 -0.83
C LYS A 441 -18.87 -13.53 -1.18
N ASP A 442 -19.26 -14.77 -0.96
CA ASP A 442 -20.62 -15.26 -1.28
C ASP A 442 -21.62 -14.88 -0.20
N LYS A 443 -21.15 -14.64 1.03
CA LYS A 443 -21.95 -14.22 2.18
C LYS A 443 -21.27 -13.07 2.93
N PRO A 444 -21.14 -11.90 2.32
CA PRO A 444 -20.45 -10.78 2.94
C PRO A 444 -21.21 -10.26 4.16
N TYR A 445 -20.46 -9.88 5.18
CA TYR A 445 -21.02 -9.19 6.35
C TYR A 445 -20.09 -8.10 6.83
N PHE A 446 -20.65 -7.20 7.61
CA PHE A 446 -19.89 -6.21 8.36
C PHE A 446 -20.07 -6.38 9.86
N THR A 447 -19.11 -5.92 10.64
CA THR A 447 -19.17 -5.98 12.09
C THR A 447 -19.43 -4.60 12.68
N VAL A 448 -20.16 -4.57 13.80
CA VAL A 448 -20.46 -3.35 14.58
C VAL A 448 -20.12 -3.59 16.03
N HIS A 449 -19.36 -2.67 16.64
CA HIS A 449 -19.14 -2.64 18.09
C HIS A 449 -19.60 -1.30 18.66
N PRO A 450 -20.81 -1.23 19.23
CA PRO A 450 -21.40 0.02 19.73
C PRO A 450 -20.83 0.47 21.08
N GLY A 451 -20.08 -0.40 21.75
CA GLY A 451 -19.46 -0.15 23.04
C GLY A 451 -18.08 0.53 22.97
N ALA A 452 -17.52 0.78 24.12
CA ALA A 452 -16.13 1.19 24.34
C ALA A 452 -15.80 1.03 25.84
N GLY A 453 -14.54 1.22 26.22
CA GLY A 453 -14.07 1.06 27.60
C GLY A 453 -14.83 1.87 28.65
N PHE A 454 -15.52 2.93 28.27
CA PHE A 454 -16.46 3.66 29.11
C PHE A 454 -17.51 4.44 28.30
N LYS A 455 -18.71 4.58 28.86
CA LYS A 455 -19.92 5.09 28.23
C LYS A 455 -19.79 6.46 27.54
N PRO A 456 -19.04 7.45 28.03
CA PRO A 456 -18.81 8.71 27.34
C PRO A 456 -18.17 8.60 25.95
N LYS A 457 -17.56 7.47 25.61
CA LYS A 457 -17.02 7.19 24.26
C LYS A 457 -18.05 6.57 23.31
N TRP A 458 -19.27 6.29 23.72
CA TRP A 458 -20.26 5.62 22.90
C TRP A 458 -21.00 6.62 22.02
N TRP A 459 -20.97 6.40 20.73
CA TRP A 459 -21.95 7.01 19.83
C TRP A 459 -23.35 6.49 20.20
N PRO A 460 -24.45 7.28 20.07
CA PRO A 460 -25.78 6.86 20.52
C PRO A 460 -26.21 5.52 19.91
N THR A 461 -26.68 4.59 20.75
CA THR A 461 -27.07 3.23 20.34
C THR A 461 -28.15 3.24 19.27
N GLU A 462 -29.13 4.13 19.41
CA GLU A 462 -30.23 4.29 18.47
C GLU A 462 -29.76 4.67 17.08
N ARG A 463 -28.67 5.41 16.98
CA ARG A 463 -28.04 5.79 15.71
C ARG A 463 -27.27 4.64 15.07
N TYR A 464 -26.69 3.74 15.88
CA TYR A 464 -26.14 2.49 15.35
C TYR A 464 -27.23 1.63 14.74
N VAL A 465 -28.37 1.50 15.42
CA VAL A 465 -29.54 0.76 14.92
C VAL A 465 -30.03 1.33 13.58
N GLU A 466 -30.17 2.65 13.50
CA GLU A 466 -30.57 3.36 12.28
C GLU A 466 -29.54 3.16 11.15
N LEU A 467 -28.25 3.35 11.43
CA LEU A 467 -27.17 3.16 10.47
C LEU A 467 -27.13 1.72 9.93
N ILE A 468 -27.24 0.71 10.80
CA ILE A 468 -27.27 -0.71 10.40
C ILE A 468 -28.42 -0.96 9.42
N LYS A 469 -29.63 -0.47 9.73
CA LYS A 469 -30.80 -0.63 8.84
C LYS A 469 -30.58 0.03 7.48
N LEU A 470 -30.02 1.23 7.44
CA LEU A 470 -29.71 1.93 6.20
C LEU A 470 -28.65 1.20 5.36
N ILE A 471 -27.61 0.66 6.01
CA ILE A 471 -26.57 -0.13 5.31
C ILE A 471 -27.19 -1.41 4.73
N LEU A 472 -27.98 -2.16 5.50
CA LEU A 472 -28.61 -3.40 5.05
C LEU A 472 -29.67 -3.15 3.97
N ASP A 473 -30.31 -1.99 3.97
CA ASP A 473 -31.21 -1.58 2.90
C ASP A 473 -30.45 -1.26 1.59
N LYS A 474 -29.33 -0.58 1.68
CA LYS A 474 -28.52 -0.22 0.52
C LYS A 474 -27.71 -1.39 -0.04
N PHE A 475 -27.14 -2.19 0.82
CA PHE A 475 -26.31 -3.35 0.46
C PHE A 475 -27.04 -4.66 0.76
N LYS A 476 -27.99 -5.02 -0.11
CA LYS A 476 -28.93 -6.15 0.11
C LYS A 476 -28.26 -7.51 0.33
N THR A 477 -27.05 -7.71 -0.16
CA THR A 477 -26.27 -8.95 -0.04
C THR A 477 -25.59 -9.09 1.32
N PHE A 478 -25.47 -8.00 2.08
CA PHE A 478 -24.78 -8.01 3.37
C PHE A 478 -25.67 -8.49 4.52
N SER A 479 -25.03 -9.04 5.54
CA SER A 479 -25.54 -9.19 6.89
C SER A 479 -24.66 -8.40 7.87
N CYS A 480 -25.08 -8.32 9.13
CA CYS A 480 -24.37 -7.60 10.18
C CYS A 480 -24.12 -8.52 11.39
N VAL A 481 -22.93 -8.45 11.96
CA VAL A 481 -22.62 -9.05 13.26
C VAL A 481 -22.37 -7.93 14.26
N VAL A 482 -23.20 -7.81 15.27
CA VAL A 482 -23.01 -6.86 16.38
C VAL A 482 -22.22 -7.55 17.49
N ILE A 483 -21.06 -7.02 17.80
CA ILE A 483 -20.17 -7.54 18.84
C ILE A 483 -20.45 -6.79 20.13
N LEU A 484 -20.78 -7.50 21.20
CA LEU A 484 -21.11 -6.94 22.50
C LEU A 484 -20.34 -7.62 23.63
N GLY A 485 -19.66 -6.81 24.44
CA GLY A 485 -19.09 -7.23 25.71
C GLY A 485 -20.05 -7.07 26.88
N PRO A 486 -19.68 -7.52 28.08
CA PRO A 486 -20.57 -7.54 29.26
C PRO A 486 -21.01 -6.13 29.73
N ASN A 487 -20.29 -5.08 29.37
CA ASN A 487 -20.60 -3.70 29.78
C ASN A 487 -21.08 -2.83 28.60
N ASP A 488 -21.35 -3.42 27.44
CA ASP A 488 -21.81 -2.74 26.25
C ASP A 488 -23.32 -2.48 26.24
N PRO A 489 -23.90 -1.81 25.25
CA PRO A 489 -25.34 -1.60 25.14
C PRO A 489 -26.14 -2.89 25.15
N ASP A 490 -27.38 -2.82 25.68
CA ASP A 490 -28.29 -3.97 25.80
C ASP A 490 -28.52 -4.64 24.42
N PRO A 491 -28.32 -5.95 24.30
CA PRO A 491 -28.58 -6.72 23.08
C PRO A 491 -29.97 -6.51 22.47
N LEU A 492 -30.98 -6.27 23.31
CA LEU A 492 -32.39 -6.03 22.90
C LEU A 492 -32.52 -4.92 21.85
N HIS A 493 -31.59 -3.96 21.80
CA HIS A 493 -31.60 -2.92 20.76
C HIS A 493 -31.39 -3.47 19.34
N PHE A 494 -30.77 -4.64 19.21
CA PHE A 494 -30.32 -5.21 17.92
C PHE A 494 -31.03 -6.51 17.51
N GLU A 495 -31.66 -7.22 18.47
CA GLU A 495 -32.26 -8.58 18.29
C GLU A 495 -33.33 -8.66 17.19
N ASN A 496 -34.09 -7.56 16.98
CA ASN A 496 -35.20 -7.55 16.04
C ASN A 496 -34.88 -6.91 14.70
N ILE A 497 -33.59 -6.79 14.34
CA ILE A 497 -33.16 -6.26 13.04
C ILE A 497 -32.91 -7.44 12.12
N GLU A 498 -33.59 -7.47 10.98
CA GLU A 498 -33.38 -8.51 9.96
C GLU A 498 -31.93 -8.57 9.51
N LYS A 499 -31.36 -9.76 9.29
CA LYS A 499 -29.97 -10.02 8.91
C LYS A 499 -28.92 -9.54 9.91
N VAL A 500 -29.30 -9.31 11.17
CA VAL A 500 -28.37 -9.00 12.26
C VAL A 500 -28.22 -10.22 13.15
N THR A 501 -26.98 -10.55 13.51
CA THR A 501 -26.63 -11.52 14.54
C THR A 501 -25.83 -10.83 15.64
N ILE A 502 -25.89 -11.34 16.87
CA ILE A 502 -25.19 -10.80 18.02
C ILE A 502 -24.11 -11.79 18.44
N GLU A 503 -22.89 -11.30 18.62
CA GLU A 503 -21.75 -12.06 19.14
C GLU A 503 -21.38 -11.52 20.53
N THR A 504 -21.40 -12.40 21.53
CA THR A 504 -21.10 -12.08 22.95
C THR A 504 -19.99 -12.95 23.53
N GLY A 505 -19.27 -13.68 22.68
CA GLY A 505 -18.20 -14.58 23.08
C GLY A 505 -16.93 -13.87 23.55
N ASP A 506 -15.92 -14.65 23.79
CA ASP A 506 -14.59 -14.17 24.17
C ASP A 506 -13.84 -13.47 23.01
N LEU A 507 -12.64 -13.04 23.28
CA LEU A 507 -11.81 -12.37 22.25
C LEU A 507 -11.46 -13.28 21.06
N ASP A 508 -11.50 -14.60 21.23
CA ASP A 508 -11.27 -15.54 20.11
C ASP A 508 -12.48 -15.57 19.17
N ALA A 509 -13.69 -15.54 19.70
CA ALA A 509 -14.92 -15.42 18.91
C ALA A 509 -14.99 -14.06 18.19
N VAL A 510 -14.62 -12.98 18.90
CA VAL A 510 -14.52 -11.63 18.33
C VAL A 510 -13.50 -11.60 17.19
N GLU A 511 -12.33 -12.24 17.35
CA GLU A 511 -11.34 -12.35 16.29
C GLU A 511 -11.90 -13.00 15.03
N GLN A 512 -12.60 -14.13 15.19
CA GLN A 512 -13.20 -14.83 14.04
C GLN A 512 -14.21 -13.95 13.31
N CYS A 513 -15.06 -13.24 14.05
CA CYS A 513 -16.02 -12.29 13.47
C CYS A 513 -15.31 -11.15 12.73
N LEU A 514 -14.28 -10.56 13.32
CA LEU A 514 -13.54 -9.47 12.67
C LEU A 514 -12.83 -9.94 11.40
N ARG A 515 -12.11 -11.06 11.44
CA ARG A 515 -11.34 -11.58 10.30
C ARG A 515 -12.19 -11.96 9.10
N GLY A 516 -13.44 -12.33 9.31
CA GLY A 516 -14.41 -12.64 8.26
C GLY A 516 -15.17 -11.43 7.74
N SER A 517 -15.11 -10.28 8.43
CA SER A 517 -15.90 -9.11 8.06
C SER A 517 -15.30 -8.34 6.88
N SER A 518 -16.18 -7.77 6.06
CA SER A 518 -15.81 -6.90 4.96
C SER A 518 -15.36 -5.53 5.44
N PHE A 519 -15.99 -5.01 6.49
CA PHE A 519 -15.60 -3.79 7.19
C PHE A 519 -16.15 -3.79 8.63
N HIS A 520 -15.61 -2.90 9.45
CA HIS A 520 -15.99 -2.73 10.85
C HIS A 520 -16.51 -1.31 11.12
N ILE A 521 -17.49 -1.19 12.01
CA ILE A 521 -17.98 0.10 12.51
C ILE A 521 -17.90 0.09 14.04
N GLY A 522 -17.24 1.10 14.62
CA GLY A 522 -17.13 1.17 16.07
C GLY A 522 -16.77 2.54 16.60
N ASN A 523 -16.69 2.63 17.93
CA ASN A 523 -16.14 3.79 18.61
C ASN A 523 -14.60 3.72 18.65
N ASP A 524 -13.96 4.74 19.21
CA ASP A 524 -12.58 4.65 19.69
C ASP A 524 -12.48 3.62 20.81
N SER A 525 -12.25 2.37 20.44
CA SER A 525 -12.29 1.21 21.33
C SER A 525 -11.24 0.16 20.98
N GLY A 526 -10.95 -0.72 21.95
CA GLY A 526 -10.03 -1.84 21.74
C GLY A 526 -10.41 -2.77 20.59
N ILE A 527 -11.71 -2.97 20.35
CA ILE A 527 -12.22 -3.82 19.26
C ILE A 527 -11.96 -3.19 17.90
N THR A 528 -12.10 -1.86 17.76
CA THR A 528 -11.75 -1.14 16.54
C THR A 528 -10.21 -1.24 16.24
N HIS A 529 -9.38 -1.17 17.28
CA HIS A 529 -7.96 -1.44 17.12
C HIS A 529 -7.67 -2.87 16.72
N PHE A 530 -8.43 -3.82 17.28
CA PHE A 530 -8.29 -5.23 16.92
C PHE A 530 -8.69 -5.51 15.47
N ALA A 531 -9.75 -4.86 14.96
CA ALA A 531 -10.08 -4.88 13.54
C ALA A 531 -8.90 -4.35 12.67
N GLY A 532 -8.24 -3.29 13.13
CA GLY A 532 -7.04 -2.75 12.47
C GLY A 532 -5.88 -3.74 12.38
N VAL A 533 -5.69 -4.61 13.38
CA VAL A 533 -4.65 -5.67 13.36
C VAL A 533 -4.84 -6.62 12.18
N PHE A 534 -6.08 -6.88 11.78
CA PHE A 534 -6.41 -7.71 10.61
C PHE A 534 -6.54 -6.92 9.33
N ASN A 535 -6.21 -5.64 9.36
CA ASN A 535 -6.37 -4.71 8.24
C ASN A 535 -7.82 -4.65 7.70
N ILE A 536 -8.80 -4.87 8.56
CA ILE A 536 -10.20 -4.72 8.20
C ILE A 536 -10.48 -3.23 8.00
N PRO A 537 -11.09 -2.84 6.86
CA PRO A 537 -11.56 -1.47 6.67
C PRO A 537 -12.51 -1.06 7.78
N PHE A 538 -12.39 0.15 8.32
CA PHE A 538 -13.28 0.54 9.41
C PHE A 538 -13.74 2.00 9.35
N LEU A 539 -14.93 2.23 9.92
CA LEU A 539 -15.41 3.54 10.36
C LEU A 539 -15.30 3.62 11.88
N SER A 540 -14.69 4.67 12.41
CA SER A 540 -14.64 4.92 13.86
C SER A 540 -15.16 6.29 14.25
N PHE A 541 -15.87 6.32 15.40
CA PHE A 541 -16.38 7.54 15.99
C PHE A 541 -15.49 7.99 17.15
N HIS A 542 -15.01 9.22 17.07
CA HIS A 542 -14.19 9.86 18.08
C HIS A 542 -14.90 11.07 18.68
N GLY A 543 -14.81 11.18 19.99
CA GLY A 543 -15.37 12.32 20.73
C GLY A 543 -14.27 13.00 21.55
N LEU A 544 -14.21 12.66 22.83
CA LEU A 544 -13.26 13.25 23.77
C LEU A 544 -11.79 12.91 23.46
N THR A 545 -11.53 11.75 22.89
CA THR A 545 -10.19 11.35 22.44
C THR A 545 -9.97 11.78 21.00
N GLY A 546 -8.93 12.59 20.77
CA GLY A 546 -8.60 13.06 19.43
C GLY A 546 -8.02 11.93 18.55
N PRO A 547 -8.51 11.75 17.32
CA PRO A 547 -8.03 10.69 16.43
C PRO A 547 -6.55 10.84 16.07
N GLY A 548 -6.03 12.06 16.03
CA GLY A 548 -4.60 12.31 15.80
C GLY A 548 -3.67 11.65 16.83
N SER A 549 -4.19 11.26 18.02
CA SER A 549 -3.39 10.63 19.07
C SER A 549 -3.67 9.14 19.24
N TRP A 550 -4.91 8.71 19.04
CA TRP A 550 -5.36 7.36 19.46
C TRP A 550 -6.16 6.60 18.40
N SER A 551 -6.19 7.03 17.14
CA SER A 551 -6.91 6.26 16.14
C SER A 551 -6.33 4.86 15.96
N ALA A 552 -7.20 3.90 15.67
CA ALA A 552 -6.78 2.60 15.17
C ALA A 552 -6.07 2.77 13.81
N LEU A 553 -5.22 1.80 13.48
CA LEU A 553 -4.46 1.79 12.23
C LEU A 553 -5.02 0.71 11.31
N SER A 554 -5.42 1.09 10.12
CA SER A 554 -5.79 0.18 9.03
C SER A 554 -5.49 0.86 7.71
N GLU A 555 -5.37 0.06 6.71
CA GLU A 555 -5.17 0.51 5.34
C GLU A 555 -6.29 1.43 4.87
N TYR A 556 -7.53 1.02 5.10
CA TYR A 556 -8.70 1.81 4.76
C TYR A 556 -9.46 2.16 6.04
N ASN A 557 -9.54 3.42 6.32
CA ASN A 557 -10.34 3.89 7.43
C ASN A 557 -11.04 5.20 7.09
N GLU A 558 -12.18 5.37 7.74
CA GLU A 558 -12.88 6.65 7.86
C GLU A 558 -13.03 6.95 9.35
N ILE A 559 -12.73 8.17 9.73
CA ILE A 559 -12.78 8.61 11.12
C ILE A 559 -13.65 9.86 11.20
N ILE A 560 -14.72 9.78 11.98
CA ILE A 560 -15.56 10.95 12.24
C ILE A 560 -15.25 11.44 13.66
N TRP A 561 -14.73 12.67 13.71
CA TRP A 561 -14.46 13.32 14.98
C TRP A 561 -15.47 14.42 15.26
N GLY A 562 -16.35 14.15 16.23
CA GLY A 562 -17.23 15.15 16.79
C GLY A 562 -16.43 16.12 17.66
N LYS A 563 -15.92 17.20 17.06
CA LYS A 563 -15.14 18.18 17.79
C LYS A 563 -15.94 18.79 18.96
N PRO A 564 -15.35 18.88 20.15
CA PRO A 564 -16.02 19.46 21.32
C PRO A 564 -16.21 20.98 21.27
N GLY A 565 -16.32 21.55 20.07
CA GLY A 565 -16.40 23.00 19.86
C GLY A 565 -17.58 23.72 20.53
N ASN A 566 -18.60 22.97 20.98
CA ASN A 566 -19.76 23.49 21.69
C ASN A 566 -19.76 23.15 23.19
N CYS A 567 -18.72 22.52 23.70
CA CYS A 567 -18.56 22.25 25.12
C CYS A 567 -17.61 23.29 25.70
N ASN A 568 -18.11 24.16 26.60
CA ASN A 568 -17.30 25.07 27.40
C ASN A 568 -16.43 24.37 28.45
N ILE A 569 -16.34 23.03 28.39
CA ILE A 569 -15.63 22.19 29.36
C ILE A 569 -14.37 21.65 28.69
N SER A 570 -13.22 21.92 29.30
CA SER A 570 -11.98 21.22 28.95
C SER A 570 -12.17 19.72 29.25
N CYS A 571 -12.21 18.89 28.21
CA CYS A 571 -12.31 17.43 28.35
C CYS A 571 -10.99 16.87 28.86
N LYS A 572 -10.69 17.09 30.12
CA LYS A 572 -9.65 16.33 30.83
C LYS A 572 -10.25 14.96 31.19
N TYR A 573 -9.40 13.94 31.18
CA TYR A 573 -9.82 12.56 31.41
C TYR A 573 -10.73 12.40 32.65
N ASP A 574 -10.38 13.03 33.78
CA ASP A 574 -11.12 12.94 35.04
C ASP A 574 -12.55 13.52 34.96
N ILE A 575 -12.76 14.49 34.06
CA ILE A 575 -14.08 15.10 33.83
C ILE A 575 -14.83 14.32 32.76
N ALA A 576 -14.10 13.85 31.76
CA ALA A 576 -14.66 13.21 30.57
C ALA A 576 -15.29 11.83 30.87
N VAL A 577 -14.74 11.09 31.84
CA VAL A 577 -15.27 9.77 32.25
C VAL A 577 -16.71 9.86 32.82
N ASN A 578 -17.08 11.03 33.34
CA ASN A 578 -18.41 11.31 33.93
C ASN A 578 -19.26 12.21 33.01
N CYS A 579 -18.89 12.42 31.76
CA CYS A 579 -19.62 13.28 30.87
C CYS A 579 -20.95 12.68 30.44
N GLU A 580 -22.08 13.26 30.87
CA GLU A 580 -23.41 12.79 30.55
C GLU A 580 -23.95 13.26 29.20
N HIS A 581 -23.63 14.50 28.78
CA HIS A 581 -24.21 15.09 27.57
C HIS A 581 -23.54 14.65 26.28
N ARG A 582 -22.28 14.25 26.28
CA ARG A 582 -21.55 13.69 25.12
C ARG A 582 -21.76 14.45 23.80
N ASN A 583 -21.87 15.78 23.85
CA ASN A 583 -22.20 16.62 22.67
C ASN A 583 -21.26 16.37 21.48
N CYS A 584 -20.01 15.99 21.72
CA CYS A 584 -19.05 15.61 20.68
C CYS A 584 -19.54 14.41 19.86
N LEU A 585 -20.10 13.37 20.48
CA LEU A 585 -20.59 12.17 19.77
C LEU A 585 -22.03 12.34 19.30
N THR A 586 -22.89 13.02 20.08
CA THR A 586 -24.27 13.28 19.69
C THR A 586 -24.39 14.30 18.54
N SER A 587 -23.34 15.06 18.22
CA SER A 587 -23.30 15.91 17.03
C SER A 587 -23.06 15.17 15.73
N ILE A 588 -22.56 13.91 15.77
CA ILE A 588 -22.31 13.10 14.57
C ILE A 588 -23.65 12.53 14.10
N SER A 589 -24.10 12.92 12.91
CA SER A 589 -25.34 12.44 12.31
C SER A 589 -25.19 11.04 11.69
N VAL A 590 -26.32 10.37 11.49
CA VAL A 590 -26.35 9.07 10.77
C VAL A 590 -25.99 9.26 9.30
N ASP A 591 -26.39 10.37 8.68
CA ASP A 591 -26.05 10.71 7.29
C ASP A 591 -24.54 10.84 7.09
N SER A 592 -23.85 11.51 8.04
CA SER A 592 -22.38 11.63 8.00
C SER A 592 -21.71 10.25 8.15
N ALA A 593 -22.27 9.38 8.99
CA ALA A 593 -21.78 8.02 9.18
C ALA A 593 -21.99 7.18 7.91
N LEU A 594 -23.17 7.26 7.29
CA LEU A 594 -23.49 6.55 6.05
C LEU A 594 -22.63 7.04 4.88
N SER A 595 -22.40 8.36 4.77
CA SER A 595 -21.47 8.93 3.80
C SER A 595 -20.05 8.39 3.98
N ALA A 596 -19.58 8.29 5.22
CA ALA A 596 -18.27 7.72 5.51
C ALA A 596 -18.19 6.23 5.15
N ILE A 597 -19.25 5.46 5.37
CA ILE A 597 -19.33 4.04 4.92
C ILE A 597 -19.24 3.96 3.39
N TYR A 598 -19.94 4.83 2.67
CA TYR A 598 -19.85 4.84 1.22
C TYR A 598 -18.42 5.15 0.73
N LYS A 599 -17.75 6.13 1.34
CA LYS A 599 -16.33 6.42 1.07
C LYS A 599 -15.44 5.21 1.36
N LEU A 600 -15.66 4.55 2.49
CA LEU A 600 -14.89 3.39 2.91
C LEU A 600 -15.04 2.23 1.93
N VAL A 601 -16.27 1.86 1.58
CA VAL A 601 -16.57 0.78 0.63
C VAL A 601 -15.98 1.06 -0.75
N GLN A 602 -16.08 2.31 -1.23
CA GLN A 602 -15.50 2.73 -2.49
C GLN A 602 -13.96 2.65 -2.50
N LYS A 603 -13.30 3.16 -1.44
CA LYS A 603 -11.84 3.17 -1.32
C LYS A 603 -11.27 1.76 -1.18
N SER A 604 -11.91 0.92 -0.38
CA SER A 604 -11.45 -0.44 -0.09
C SER A 604 -11.81 -1.47 -1.17
N ASN A 605 -12.62 -1.08 -2.15
CA ASN A 605 -13.01 -1.92 -3.27
C ASN A 605 -13.66 -3.25 -2.83
N ILE A 606 -14.42 -3.19 -1.73
CA ILE A 606 -15.10 -4.35 -1.11
C ILE A 606 -16.12 -4.96 -2.08
N MET A 607 -16.72 -4.16 -2.96
CA MET A 607 -17.68 -4.59 -3.96
C MET A 607 -17.03 -4.54 -5.37
N LYS A 608 -16.45 -5.65 -5.81
CA LYS A 608 -15.62 -5.71 -7.03
C LYS A 608 -16.29 -6.26 -8.28
N GLU A 609 -17.44 -6.91 -8.19
CA GLU A 609 -18.04 -7.63 -9.33
C GLU A 609 -19.50 -7.21 -9.54
N GLY A 610 -19.78 -6.63 -10.73
CA GLY A 610 -21.11 -6.27 -11.15
C GLY A 610 -21.17 -4.92 -11.90
N ARG A 611 -22.38 -4.51 -12.30
CA ARG A 611 -22.64 -3.19 -12.87
C ARG A 611 -22.40 -2.13 -11.80
N SER A 612 -21.66 -1.09 -12.16
CA SER A 612 -21.41 0.01 -11.21
C SER A 612 -22.69 0.78 -10.91
N LYS A 613 -23.03 0.86 -9.64
CA LYS A 613 -24.21 1.54 -9.12
C LYS A 613 -23.84 2.93 -8.61
N LEU A 614 -24.64 3.94 -8.93
CA LEU A 614 -24.46 5.31 -8.48
C LEU A 614 -25.43 5.62 -7.34
N VAL A 615 -24.92 6.21 -6.28
CA VAL A 615 -25.70 6.55 -5.07
C VAL A 615 -25.34 7.97 -4.63
N PHE A 616 -26.34 8.81 -4.37
CA PHE A 616 -26.12 10.16 -3.87
C PHE A 616 -25.56 10.14 -2.44
N ASN A 617 -24.70 11.12 -2.17
CA ASN A 617 -24.15 11.30 -0.83
C ASN A 617 -25.24 11.83 0.13
N PRO A 618 -25.59 11.13 1.21
CA PRO A 618 -26.67 11.48 2.11
C PRO A 618 -26.44 12.77 2.92
N GLU A 619 -25.22 13.31 2.92
CA GLU A 619 -24.93 14.60 3.57
C GLU A 619 -25.48 15.80 2.80
N TYR A 620 -25.96 15.61 1.57
CA TYR A 620 -26.50 16.68 0.74
C TYR A 620 -28.01 16.62 0.63
N ILE A 621 -28.64 17.77 0.80
CA ILE A 621 -30.07 17.97 0.54
C ILE A 621 -30.20 18.39 -0.93
N ILE A 622 -31.04 17.65 -1.68
CA ILE A 622 -31.27 17.92 -3.10
C ILE A 622 -32.69 18.39 -3.28
N LYS A 623 -32.88 19.56 -3.87
CA LYS A 623 -34.18 20.15 -4.14
C LYS A 623 -34.36 20.39 -5.64
N PRO A 624 -35.48 19.93 -6.22
CA PRO A 624 -35.81 20.26 -7.60
C PRO A 624 -36.14 21.75 -7.74
N GLU A 625 -35.71 22.35 -8.84
CA GLU A 625 -36.02 23.71 -9.29
C GLU A 625 -36.57 23.67 -10.72
N ALA A 626 -37.07 24.80 -11.23
CA ALA A 626 -37.73 24.81 -12.54
C ALA A 626 -36.90 24.21 -13.68
N ASN A 627 -35.58 24.50 -13.71
CA ASN A 627 -34.67 24.05 -14.77
C ASN A 627 -33.54 23.17 -14.26
N GLY A 628 -33.60 22.68 -13.02
CA GLY A 628 -32.47 21.94 -12.47
C GLY A 628 -32.67 21.47 -11.04
N PHE A 629 -31.57 21.40 -10.32
CA PHE A 629 -31.54 20.97 -8.91
C PHE A 629 -30.58 21.83 -8.09
N ILE A 630 -30.99 22.19 -6.90
CA ILE A 630 -30.10 22.73 -5.86
C ILE A 630 -29.60 21.58 -5.02
N ILE A 631 -28.27 21.46 -4.92
CA ILE A 631 -27.59 20.51 -4.05
C ILE A 631 -26.93 21.30 -2.93
N ARG A 632 -27.36 21.10 -1.71
CA ARG A 632 -26.90 21.86 -0.54
C ARG A 632 -26.37 20.95 0.57
N SER A 633 -25.21 21.29 1.12
CA SER A 633 -24.69 20.78 2.38
C SER A 633 -24.56 21.91 3.40
N LYS A 634 -24.01 21.62 4.59
CA LYS A 634 -23.69 22.67 5.58
C LYS A 634 -22.64 23.68 5.10
N GLU A 635 -21.80 23.29 4.15
CA GLU A 635 -20.63 24.08 3.72
C GLU A 635 -20.69 24.54 2.26
N LYS A 636 -21.53 23.90 1.43
CA LYS A 636 -21.60 24.15 -0.01
C LYS A 636 -23.04 24.17 -0.51
N GLU A 637 -23.27 25.02 -1.48
CA GLU A 637 -24.49 25.03 -2.30
C GLU A 637 -24.09 25.03 -3.77
N LEU A 638 -24.69 24.18 -4.56
CA LEU A 638 -24.45 24.04 -6.01
C LEU A 638 -25.79 24.03 -6.71
N PHE A 639 -25.92 24.79 -7.81
CA PHE A 639 -27.05 24.70 -8.71
C PHE A 639 -26.64 23.96 -9.98
N LEU A 640 -27.36 22.87 -10.31
CA LEU A 640 -27.22 22.13 -11.56
C LEU A 640 -28.39 22.50 -12.48
N GLU A 641 -28.09 23.14 -13.60
CA GLU A 641 -29.06 23.45 -14.65
C GLU A 641 -28.95 22.42 -15.79
N PHE A 642 -30.08 21.86 -16.20
CA PHE A 642 -30.17 20.95 -17.33
C PHE A 642 -30.90 21.60 -18.49
N LYS A 643 -30.30 21.58 -19.67
CA LYS A 643 -30.88 22.05 -20.93
C LYS A 643 -31.67 20.96 -21.64
N ASP A 644 -31.36 19.69 -21.31
CA ASP A 644 -31.99 18.50 -21.89
C ASP A 644 -32.91 17.85 -20.84
N GLU A 645 -34.17 17.60 -21.24
CA GLU A 645 -35.18 17.01 -20.36
C GLU A 645 -34.86 15.54 -20.02
N ILE A 646 -34.19 14.81 -20.92
CA ILE A 646 -33.78 13.42 -20.67
C ILE A 646 -32.70 13.38 -19.57
N GLU A 647 -31.72 14.29 -19.66
CA GLU A 647 -30.66 14.41 -18.64
C GLU A 647 -31.25 14.80 -17.28
N ARG A 648 -32.22 15.73 -17.28
CA ARG A 648 -32.91 16.16 -16.07
C ARG A 648 -33.72 15.03 -15.44
N GLN A 649 -34.47 14.26 -16.22
CA GLN A 649 -35.24 13.12 -15.74
C GLN A 649 -34.34 12.03 -15.18
N TYR A 650 -33.24 11.70 -15.86
CA TYR A 650 -32.26 10.73 -15.37
C TYR A 650 -31.64 11.21 -14.02
N PHE A 651 -31.30 12.48 -13.89
CA PHE A 651 -30.78 13.02 -12.65
C PHE A 651 -31.84 12.97 -11.53
N ALA A 652 -33.10 13.27 -11.84
CA ALA A 652 -34.20 13.12 -10.89
C ALA A 652 -34.38 11.67 -10.42
N GLU A 653 -34.24 10.72 -11.32
CA GLU A 653 -34.27 9.28 -11.00
C GLU A 653 -33.08 8.89 -10.10
N LEU A 654 -31.88 9.36 -10.39
CA LEU A 654 -30.70 9.15 -9.56
C LEU A 654 -30.87 9.68 -8.13
N VAL A 655 -31.54 10.83 -7.98
CA VAL A 655 -31.82 11.42 -6.67
C VAL A 655 -32.82 10.59 -5.85
N GLN A 656 -33.78 9.98 -6.50
CA GLN A 656 -34.83 9.20 -5.86
C GLN A 656 -34.48 7.71 -5.70
N ASN A 657 -33.72 7.18 -6.64
CA ASN A 657 -33.36 5.79 -6.76
C ASN A 657 -31.90 5.63 -7.13
N ASP A 658 -31.29 4.53 -6.70
CA ASP A 658 -29.94 4.20 -7.15
C ASP A 658 -29.99 3.74 -8.61
N VAL A 659 -29.14 4.29 -9.48
CA VAL A 659 -29.07 3.94 -10.92
C VAL A 659 -27.74 3.31 -11.28
N TYR A 660 -27.69 2.57 -12.38
CA TYR A 660 -26.47 1.95 -12.85
C TYR A 660 -25.66 2.90 -13.74
N LYS A 661 -24.34 2.94 -13.57
CA LYS A 661 -23.43 3.79 -14.35
C LYS A 661 -23.57 3.54 -15.86
N ASP A 662 -23.80 2.28 -16.26
CA ASP A 662 -23.96 1.88 -17.67
C ASP A 662 -25.26 2.39 -18.31
N SER A 663 -26.21 2.86 -17.53
CA SER A 663 -27.49 3.41 -17.99
C SER A 663 -27.48 4.90 -18.26
N ILE A 664 -26.33 5.58 -18.12
CA ILE A 664 -26.21 7.02 -18.32
C ILE A 664 -26.40 7.36 -19.82
N PRO A 665 -27.44 8.12 -20.18
CA PRO A 665 -27.92 8.21 -21.57
C PRO A 665 -27.07 9.10 -22.47
N THR A 666 -26.34 10.06 -21.95
CA THR A 666 -25.60 11.05 -22.76
C THR A 666 -24.14 11.22 -22.29
N GLU A 667 -23.24 11.63 -23.20
CA GLU A 667 -21.85 11.93 -22.88
C GLU A 667 -21.72 13.10 -21.90
N ASN A 668 -22.58 14.12 -22.03
CA ASN A 668 -22.62 15.28 -21.13
C ASN A 668 -22.97 14.85 -19.70
N LEU A 669 -23.96 13.98 -19.55
CA LEU A 669 -24.36 13.46 -18.25
C LEU A 669 -23.30 12.53 -17.67
N GLN A 670 -22.59 11.76 -18.51
CA GLN A 670 -21.42 10.96 -18.08
C GLN A 670 -20.32 11.85 -17.52
N ALA A 671 -20.00 12.97 -18.18
CA ALA A 671 -19.01 13.94 -17.71
C ALA A 671 -19.45 14.60 -16.39
N LEU A 672 -20.74 14.97 -16.30
CA LEU A 672 -21.30 15.52 -15.05
C LEU A 672 -21.23 14.49 -13.91
N MET A 673 -21.62 13.23 -14.15
CA MET A 673 -21.55 12.19 -13.13
C MET A 673 -20.11 11.94 -12.69
N GLN A 674 -19.16 11.96 -13.61
CA GLN A 674 -17.75 11.83 -13.27
C GLN A 674 -17.31 12.98 -12.34
N THR A 675 -17.70 14.20 -12.62
CA THR A 675 -17.43 15.38 -11.77
C THR A 675 -18.08 15.22 -10.39
N LEU A 676 -19.34 14.79 -10.32
CA LEU A 676 -20.05 14.59 -9.06
C LEU A 676 -19.42 13.46 -8.20
N ILE A 677 -18.87 12.42 -8.84
CA ILE A 677 -18.12 11.38 -8.16
C ILE A 677 -16.79 11.93 -7.61
N GLU A 678 -16.07 12.73 -8.39
CA GLU A 678 -14.80 13.35 -7.99
C GLU A 678 -15.00 14.33 -6.82
N GLU A 679 -16.11 15.08 -6.82
CA GLU A 679 -16.51 15.99 -5.73
C GLU A 679 -17.19 15.28 -4.53
N GLN A 680 -17.34 13.95 -4.59
CA GLN A 680 -17.99 13.13 -3.56
C GLN A 680 -19.48 13.46 -3.31
N LEU A 681 -20.15 14.00 -4.28
CA LEU A 681 -21.59 14.22 -4.27
C LEU A 681 -22.37 12.95 -4.65
N VAL A 682 -21.75 12.08 -5.43
CA VAL A 682 -22.26 10.77 -5.84
C VAL A 682 -21.19 9.72 -5.57
N PHE A 683 -21.58 8.58 -5.02
CA PHE A 683 -20.72 7.41 -4.87
C PHE A 683 -20.99 6.39 -5.97
N CYS A 684 -19.91 5.75 -6.45
CA CYS A 684 -19.97 4.71 -7.46
C CYS A 684 -19.55 3.37 -6.84
N PHE A 685 -20.48 2.42 -6.79
CA PHE A 685 -20.24 1.08 -6.26
C PHE A 685 -20.31 0.06 -7.39
N SER A 686 -19.38 -0.90 -7.41
CA SER A 686 -19.54 -2.13 -8.20
C SER A 686 -20.53 -3.04 -7.49
N SER A 687 -21.66 -3.36 -8.11
CA SER A 687 -22.71 -4.22 -7.54
C SER A 687 -22.34 -5.71 -7.63
#